data_8e84182eb0d8332784deb10c2c5fe0ba
#
_entry.id   8e84182eb0d8332784deb10c2c5fe0ba
#
_cell.length_a   1.000
_cell.length_b   1.000
_cell.length_c   1.000
_cell.angle_alpha   90.00
_cell.angle_beta   90.00
_cell.angle_gamma   90.00
#
_symmetry.space_group_name_H-M   'P 1'
#
loop_
_entity.id
_entity.type
_entity.pdbx_description
1 polymer ?
#
loop_
_entity_poly.entity_id
_entity_poly.type
_entity_poly.pdbx_seq_one_letter_code
_entity_poly.pdbx_strand_id
1 'polypeptide(L)'
;MIKKLTAAVVALLFSQLYFSQEKSNPELKEKKIEGVVITKTKKAVEQKADRTIFNFSEQEYLNTGSAMEGIKKLPGLIATDVAGMMYQGKILDVYLNGRPLNISTNDLTSFLEGMPANSIEKIEVITQPGAEFPASSGGAIMNIITNKNANKYLTATYSGNYAFTNEDKFRSRTNNSLSLNARNKYFGWQLRVGQSYRESEMVSNQDNLVFSNTDRIARGTFAKAGVTFDLGNDKLLLNYDVYSNNNDNVTLSNGSFRLPSDLVNNFSALDAAKTNSLRQEAVITYQKRFDEKNKKLDFQAGYTRSDNDFYQDNIYNQSPVNGLQNQGRLLDNNSVMQVSNFKVDFSQPIKILDEGKISFGGLYENQIFDTESKGITNLEYQRNTASTYLEFQAKLKKFDFVLGTRAENYDISGTTRLTDAGGILQEQALIPFNKFKLFPNASIQYNIMNQVYLALNYNKKITLPSISALNPNNNTFTGPNSTITGNPYLQPTIFDNFEIKLSAFDYAFIGYNVSSIDNQVAQLLSRDGDVIKNEQVNIPNMRIHNFNVGMPIPLMIFTTPLSEIMKVNFNPDKINFLYVYAGYVKHEIKEIDPKGMFILNLMAQIMLPSEIKMTANYNVLSKKAGFYYFESERPFNERFDLTFSKKFLNEKLTVSVYGNDLFNTQVTQLHSRPLVGNSVFLYNKTDTRNFGFSINYKIPTKNKLAKEDANILKQTNQTDNNGGVVPPTQP
;
A
#
# COMPACT_ATOMS: atom_id res chain seq x y z
N MET A 1 -8.24 -25.63 -22.66
CA MET A 1 -7.14 -24.72 -22.96
C MET A 1 -6.04 -24.76 -21.90
N ILE A 2 -6.38 -24.77 -20.62
CA ILE A 2 -5.44 -24.84 -19.47
C ILE A 2 -4.52 -26.06 -19.51
N LYS A 3 -5.03 -27.28 -19.83
CA LYS A 3 -4.23 -28.50 -19.95
C LYS A 3 -3.16 -28.46 -21.05
N LYS A 4 -3.36 -27.68 -22.11
CA LYS A 4 -2.38 -27.51 -23.22
C LYS A 4 -1.31 -26.47 -22.87
N LEU A 5 -1.64 -25.47 -22.04
CA LEU A 5 -0.69 -24.44 -21.60
C LEU A 5 0.24 -24.97 -20.51
N THR A 6 -0.29 -25.78 -19.57
CA THR A 6 0.52 -26.46 -18.54
C THR A 6 1.55 -27.38 -19.18
N ALA A 7 1.16 -28.09 -20.23
CA ALA A 7 2.08 -28.94 -21.00
C ALA A 7 3.17 -28.12 -21.75
N ALA A 8 2.81 -26.93 -22.27
CA ALA A 8 3.77 -26.05 -22.92
C ALA A 8 4.78 -25.41 -21.96
N VAL A 9 4.33 -24.99 -20.77
CA VAL A 9 5.22 -24.45 -19.73
C VAL A 9 6.13 -25.53 -19.17
N VAL A 10 5.61 -26.75 -18.96
CA VAL A 10 6.40 -27.90 -18.52
C VAL A 10 7.39 -28.32 -19.62
N ALA A 11 7.01 -28.31 -20.88
CA ALA A 11 7.90 -28.62 -22.02
C ALA A 11 9.01 -27.54 -22.17
N LEU A 12 8.72 -26.27 -21.96
CA LEU A 12 9.72 -25.18 -21.93
C LEU A 12 10.70 -25.33 -20.76
N LEU A 13 10.24 -25.77 -19.61
CA LEU A 13 11.10 -26.05 -18.45
C LEU A 13 12.02 -27.28 -18.72
N PHE A 14 11.53 -28.32 -19.40
CA PHE A 14 12.32 -29.48 -19.74
C PHE A 14 13.32 -29.26 -20.90
N SER A 15 13.04 -28.37 -21.86
CA SER A 15 13.97 -28.05 -22.94
C SER A 15 15.23 -27.32 -22.47
N GLN A 16 15.18 -26.63 -21.34
CA GLN A 16 16.34 -25.94 -20.74
C GLN A 16 17.33 -26.93 -20.08
N LEU A 17 16.90 -28.15 -19.75
CA LEU A 17 17.76 -29.15 -19.11
C LEU A 17 18.80 -29.73 -20.09
N TYR A 18 18.64 -29.55 -21.41
CA TYR A 18 19.54 -30.11 -22.43
C TYR A 18 20.66 -29.17 -22.90
N PHE A 19 20.65 -27.86 -22.51
CA PHE A 19 21.63 -26.89 -23.03
C PHE A 19 22.72 -26.47 -22.04
N SER A 20 22.80 -27.08 -20.84
CA SER A 20 23.77 -26.68 -19.81
C SER A 20 24.87 -27.72 -19.61
N GLN A 21 25.60 -28.10 -20.65
CA GLN A 21 26.87 -28.84 -20.49
C GLN A 21 27.92 -28.30 -21.49
N GLU A 22 28.57 -27.21 -21.13
CA GLU A 22 29.93 -26.95 -21.59
C GLU A 22 30.83 -26.79 -20.36
N LYS A 23 31.73 -27.79 -20.19
CA LYS A 23 32.81 -27.76 -19.22
C LYS A 23 33.91 -26.82 -19.73
N SER A 24 34.12 -25.71 -19.12
CA SER A 24 35.35 -24.95 -19.25
C SER A 24 36.24 -25.20 -18.03
N ASN A 25 37.39 -25.75 -18.29
CA ASN A 25 38.49 -25.91 -17.32
C ASN A 25 39.17 -24.56 -17.10
N PRO A 26 39.32 -24.03 -15.91
CA PRO A 26 40.11 -22.81 -15.69
C PRO A 26 41.52 -23.17 -15.22
N GLU A 27 42.50 -22.85 -16.07
CA GLU A 27 43.90 -22.71 -15.59
C GLU A 27 43.99 -21.53 -14.61
N LEU A 28 44.45 -21.85 -13.39
CA LEU A 28 44.74 -20.90 -12.34
C LEU A 28 46.00 -20.06 -12.68
N LYS A 29 45.83 -18.83 -13.03
CA LYS A 29 46.90 -17.82 -12.95
C LYS A 29 46.70 -16.95 -11.70
N GLU A 30 47.58 -17.12 -10.72
CA GLU A 30 47.65 -16.24 -9.57
C GLU A 30 47.94 -14.80 -10.01
N LYS A 31 46.98 -13.89 -9.82
CA LYS A 31 47.21 -12.44 -9.86
C LYS A 31 47.01 -11.89 -8.43
N LYS A 32 48.06 -11.26 -7.87
CA LYS A 32 47.94 -10.48 -6.64
C LYS A 32 46.78 -9.50 -6.77
N ILE A 33 45.77 -9.64 -5.92
CA ILE A 33 44.59 -8.78 -5.89
C ILE A 33 44.83 -7.71 -4.84
N GLU A 34 45.02 -6.45 -5.27
CA GLU A 34 44.88 -5.29 -4.40
C GLU A 34 43.45 -5.25 -3.84
N GLY A 35 43.41 -5.09 -2.53
CA GLY A 35 42.22 -4.94 -1.66
C GLY A 35 40.84 -5.14 -2.26
N VAL A 36 40.26 -6.32 -2.11
CA VAL A 36 38.86 -6.56 -2.37
C VAL A 36 38.03 -5.81 -1.32
N VAL A 37 37.46 -4.68 -1.69
CA VAL A 37 36.37 -4.08 -0.93
C VAL A 37 35.17 -5.02 -1.07
N ILE A 38 34.91 -5.82 -0.04
CA ILE A 38 33.71 -6.67 0.04
C ILE A 38 32.51 -5.70 0.17
N THR A 39 31.93 -5.30 -0.94
CA THR A 39 30.61 -4.70 -0.94
C THR A 39 29.62 -5.81 -0.58
N LYS A 40 29.12 -5.76 0.66
CA LYS A 40 28.07 -6.67 1.11
C LYS A 40 26.87 -6.46 0.20
N THR A 41 26.61 -7.39 -0.71
CA THR A 41 25.42 -7.37 -1.58
C THR A 41 24.18 -7.36 -0.69
N LYS A 42 23.27 -6.41 -0.90
CA LYS A 42 22.01 -6.37 -0.17
C LYS A 42 21.20 -7.61 -0.55
N LYS A 43 20.59 -8.24 0.45
CA LYS A 43 19.66 -9.35 0.20
C LYS A 43 18.39 -8.81 -0.46
N ALA A 44 17.79 -9.56 -1.38
CA ALA A 44 16.55 -9.16 -2.03
C ALA A 44 15.37 -9.09 -1.04
N VAL A 45 15.33 -10.01 -0.09
CA VAL A 45 14.37 -10.02 1.01
C VAL A 45 15.12 -10.26 2.33
N GLU A 46 14.76 -9.52 3.36
CA GLU A 46 15.31 -9.69 4.72
C GLU A 46 14.16 -9.87 5.70
N GLN A 47 14.22 -10.93 6.51
CA GLN A 47 13.26 -11.15 7.59
C GLN A 47 13.84 -10.65 8.91
N LYS A 48 13.04 -9.88 9.66
CA LYS A 48 13.34 -9.43 11.01
C LYS A 48 12.19 -9.82 11.95
N ALA A 49 12.39 -9.70 13.25
CA ALA A 49 11.40 -10.09 14.25
C ALA A 49 10.04 -9.38 14.03
N ASP A 50 10.07 -8.11 13.68
CA ASP A 50 8.89 -7.24 13.55
C ASP A 50 8.49 -6.95 12.10
N ARG A 51 9.36 -7.25 11.10
CA ARG A 51 9.17 -6.82 9.70
C ARG A 51 9.82 -7.70 8.66
N THR A 52 9.29 -7.60 7.44
CA THR A 52 9.91 -8.13 6.22
C THR A 52 10.36 -6.95 5.35
N ILE A 53 11.59 -6.97 4.86
CA ILE A 53 12.18 -5.93 4.00
C ILE A 53 12.34 -6.48 2.59
N PHE A 54 11.70 -5.84 1.63
CA PHE A 54 11.84 -6.12 0.21
C PHE A 54 12.72 -5.04 -0.43
N ASN A 55 13.92 -5.42 -0.86
CA ASN A 55 14.85 -4.51 -1.52
C ASN A 55 14.51 -4.38 -3.00
N PHE A 56 13.75 -3.34 -3.37
CA PHE A 56 13.30 -3.08 -4.74
C PHE A 56 14.46 -2.83 -5.70
N SER A 57 15.51 -2.15 -5.24
CA SER A 57 16.69 -1.89 -6.05
C SER A 57 17.41 -3.15 -6.51
N GLU A 58 17.23 -4.25 -5.81
CA GLU A 58 17.84 -5.56 -6.10
C GLU A 58 16.90 -6.51 -6.87
N GLN A 59 15.65 -6.09 -7.12
CA GLN A 59 14.63 -6.92 -7.76
C GLN A 59 14.01 -6.19 -8.96
N GLU A 60 14.54 -6.46 -10.14
CA GLU A 60 14.15 -5.74 -11.36
C GLU A 60 12.67 -5.90 -11.71
N TYR A 61 12.07 -7.06 -11.43
CA TYR A 61 10.66 -7.29 -11.70
C TYR A 61 9.73 -6.41 -10.85
N LEU A 62 10.17 -5.99 -9.66
CA LEU A 62 9.46 -5.04 -8.82
C LEU A 62 9.67 -3.60 -9.29
N ASN A 63 10.79 -3.32 -9.93
CA ASN A 63 11.18 -2.00 -10.39
C ASN A 63 10.55 -1.57 -11.73
N THR A 64 9.73 -2.42 -12.33
CA THR A 64 9.06 -2.14 -13.61
C THR A 64 7.70 -1.52 -13.40
N GLY A 65 7.33 -0.56 -14.23
CA GLY A 65 6.03 0.08 -14.18
C GLY A 65 5.88 1.08 -13.02
N SER A 66 4.68 1.18 -12.51
CA SER A 66 4.35 2.03 -11.37
C SER A 66 4.71 1.37 -10.03
N ALA A 67 4.81 2.18 -8.96
CA ALA A 67 4.98 1.66 -7.61
C ALA A 67 3.85 0.70 -7.23
N MET A 68 2.60 1.01 -7.59
CA MET A 68 1.46 0.14 -7.35
C MET A 68 1.62 -1.23 -8.03
N GLU A 69 2.09 -1.24 -9.28
CA GLU A 69 2.35 -2.50 -9.99
C GLU A 69 3.47 -3.33 -9.34
N GLY A 70 4.54 -2.67 -8.91
CA GLY A 70 5.62 -3.32 -8.15
C GLY A 70 5.15 -3.85 -6.79
N ILE A 71 4.35 -3.07 -6.06
CA ILE A 71 3.78 -3.45 -4.77
C ILE A 71 2.85 -4.66 -4.91
N LYS A 72 1.98 -4.67 -5.92
CA LYS A 72 1.07 -5.82 -6.18
C LYS A 72 1.79 -7.14 -6.46
N LYS A 73 3.07 -7.10 -6.79
CA LYS A 73 3.93 -8.28 -7.00
C LYS A 73 4.61 -8.79 -5.72
N LEU A 74 4.46 -8.08 -4.60
CA LEU A 74 5.06 -8.51 -3.34
C LEU A 74 4.39 -9.78 -2.81
N PRO A 75 5.16 -10.80 -2.42
CA PRO A 75 4.60 -12.03 -1.85
C PRO A 75 3.79 -11.77 -0.60
N GLY A 76 2.55 -12.27 -0.56
CA GLY A 76 1.66 -12.11 0.59
C GLY A 76 0.91 -10.78 0.66
N LEU A 77 1.10 -9.90 -0.32
CA LEU A 77 0.35 -8.66 -0.42
C LEU A 77 -0.89 -8.84 -1.31
N ILE A 78 -1.99 -8.31 -0.85
CA ILE A 78 -3.26 -8.24 -1.57
C ILE A 78 -3.65 -6.77 -1.67
N ALA A 79 -3.90 -6.28 -2.87
CA ALA A 79 -4.44 -4.96 -3.10
C ALA A 79 -5.79 -5.08 -3.80
N THR A 80 -6.85 -4.64 -3.13
CA THR A 80 -8.23 -4.70 -3.63
C THR A 80 -8.90 -3.35 -3.52
N ASP A 81 -9.86 -3.10 -4.38
CA ASP A 81 -10.62 -1.85 -4.35
C ASP A 81 -11.58 -1.78 -3.14
N VAL A 82 -11.96 -2.93 -2.58
CA VAL A 82 -12.92 -3.04 -1.48
C VAL A 82 -12.23 -3.08 -0.10
N ALA A 83 -11.13 -3.81 0.03
CA ALA A 83 -10.44 -4.01 1.31
C ALA A 83 -9.12 -3.20 1.43
N GLY A 84 -8.79 -2.40 0.42
CA GLY A 84 -7.51 -1.67 0.38
C GLY A 84 -6.31 -2.60 0.22
N MET A 85 -5.17 -2.21 0.77
CA MET A 85 -3.96 -3.03 0.77
C MET A 85 -3.89 -3.86 2.05
N MET A 86 -3.67 -5.16 1.88
CA MET A 86 -3.51 -6.11 2.99
C MET A 86 -2.23 -6.91 2.79
N TYR A 87 -1.56 -7.19 3.88
CA TYR A 87 -0.41 -8.10 3.90
C TYR A 87 -0.63 -9.17 4.96
N GLN A 88 -0.60 -10.42 4.53
CA GLN A 88 -0.83 -11.56 5.44
C GLN A 88 -2.12 -11.38 6.27
N GLY A 89 -3.20 -10.89 5.65
CA GLY A 89 -4.49 -10.68 6.30
C GLY A 89 -4.62 -9.41 7.17
N LYS A 90 -3.55 -8.63 7.33
CA LYS A 90 -3.57 -7.36 8.07
C LYS A 90 -3.71 -6.19 7.10
N ILE A 91 -4.58 -5.24 7.40
CA ILE A 91 -4.69 -3.99 6.64
C ILE A 91 -3.40 -3.19 6.85
N LEU A 92 -2.90 -2.62 5.76
CA LEU A 92 -1.66 -1.86 5.73
C LEU A 92 -1.93 -0.36 5.73
N ASP A 93 -1.32 0.33 6.68
CA ASP A 93 -1.10 1.77 6.56
C ASP A 93 0.15 2.03 5.71
N VAL A 94 0.04 2.94 4.77
CA VAL A 94 1.13 3.23 3.85
C VAL A 94 1.92 4.46 4.30
N TYR A 95 3.21 4.24 4.44
CA TYR A 95 4.19 5.26 4.83
C TYR A 95 5.17 5.50 3.69
N LEU A 96 5.57 6.73 3.52
CA LEU A 96 6.62 7.12 2.59
C LEU A 96 7.81 7.70 3.37
N ASN A 97 8.97 7.03 3.27
CA ASN A 97 10.19 7.41 4.01
C ASN A 97 9.96 7.55 5.53
N GLY A 98 9.17 6.66 6.10
CA GLY A 98 8.86 6.64 7.53
C GLY A 98 7.74 7.59 7.96
N ARG A 99 7.02 8.22 7.03
CA ARG A 99 5.89 9.12 7.27
C ARG A 99 4.61 8.57 6.66
N PRO A 100 3.49 8.59 7.36
CA PRO A 100 2.21 8.15 6.82
C PRO A 100 1.78 9.04 5.64
N LEU A 101 1.19 8.45 4.62
CA LEU A 101 0.77 9.20 3.44
C LEU A 101 -0.52 9.99 3.65
N ASN A 102 -1.33 9.67 4.63
CA ASN A 102 -2.56 10.42 5.00
C ASN A 102 -3.46 10.79 3.81
N ILE A 103 -3.66 9.87 2.89
CA ILE A 103 -4.48 10.06 1.70
C ILE A 103 -5.54 8.97 1.61
N SER A 104 -6.67 9.24 0.95
CA SER A 104 -7.71 8.24 0.77
C SER A 104 -7.21 7.00 0.02
N THR A 105 -7.90 5.88 0.11
CA THR A 105 -7.50 4.65 -0.61
C THR A 105 -7.41 4.89 -2.11
N ASN A 106 -8.32 5.68 -2.69
CA ASN A 106 -8.33 6.03 -4.10
C ASN A 106 -7.16 6.94 -4.48
N ASP A 107 -6.88 7.95 -3.64
CA ASP A 107 -5.76 8.86 -3.85
C ASP A 107 -4.44 8.13 -3.66
N LEU A 108 -4.37 7.19 -2.71
CA LEU A 108 -3.21 6.32 -2.51
C LEU A 108 -2.95 5.45 -3.74
N THR A 109 -3.98 4.85 -4.30
CA THR A 109 -3.88 4.09 -5.55
C THR A 109 -3.36 4.97 -6.67
N SER A 110 -3.97 6.13 -6.88
CA SER A 110 -3.55 7.10 -7.90
C SER A 110 -2.12 7.61 -7.67
N PHE A 111 -1.76 7.89 -6.41
CA PHE A 111 -0.40 8.30 -6.03
C PHE A 111 0.64 7.22 -6.35
N LEU A 112 0.37 5.97 -5.96
CA LEU A 112 1.28 4.85 -6.20
C LEU A 112 1.34 4.45 -7.68
N GLU A 113 0.27 4.63 -8.41
CA GLU A 113 0.25 4.48 -9.87
C GLU A 113 1.04 5.58 -10.58
N GLY A 114 1.01 6.80 -10.05
CA GLY A 114 1.82 7.92 -10.54
C GLY A 114 3.31 7.84 -10.18
N MET A 115 3.66 7.05 -9.17
CA MET A 115 5.04 6.90 -8.71
C MET A 115 5.75 5.78 -9.48
N PRO A 116 6.92 6.03 -10.10
CA PRO A 116 7.68 4.97 -10.74
C PRO A 116 8.23 3.95 -9.74
N ALA A 117 8.08 2.65 -10.01
CA ALA A 117 8.54 1.57 -9.12
C ALA A 117 10.06 1.64 -8.83
N ASN A 118 10.87 1.99 -9.83
CA ASN A 118 12.31 2.13 -9.69
C ASN A 118 12.75 3.34 -8.84
N SER A 119 11.81 4.16 -8.41
CA SER A 119 12.05 5.21 -7.44
C SER A 119 12.13 4.68 -6.01
N ILE A 120 11.74 3.44 -5.80
CA ILE A 120 11.73 2.77 -4.50
C ILE A 120 13.08 2.09 -4.28
N GLU A 121 13.72 2.34 -3.15
CA GLU A 121 14.90 1.58 -2.72
C GLU A 121 14.49 0.25 -2.11
N LYS A 122 13.55 0.31 -1.16
CA LYS A 122 13.01 -0.86 -0.47
C LYS A 122 11.62 -0.58 0.08
N ILE A 123 10.89 -1.65 0.32
CA ILE A 123 9.64 -1.62 1.09
C ILE A 123 9.85 -2.43 2.36
N GLU A 124 9.56 -1.83 3.50
CA GLU A 124 9.52 -2.50 4.80
C GLU A 124 8.07 -2.77 5.15
N VAL A 125 7.68 -4.03 5.22
CA VAL A 125 6.36 -4.42 5.73
C VAL A 125 6.51 -4.80 7.19
N ILE A 126 6.06 -3.91 8.08
CA ILE A 126 6.16 -4.03 9.52
C ILE A 126 4.87 -4.65 10.00
N THR A 127 4.87 -5.96 10.23
CA THR A 127 3.67 -6.70 10.64
C THR A 127 3.35 -6.54 12.13
N GLN A 128 4.34 -6.07 12.90
CA GLN A 128 4.22 -5.82 14.33
C GLN A 128 4.88 -4.48 14.69
N PRO A 129 4.22 -3.33 14.38
CA PRO A 129 4.78 -2.03 14.70
C PRO A 129 5.00 -1.85 16.20
N GLY A 130 6.25 -1.55 16.60
CA GLY A 130 6.64 -1.30 17.98
C GLY A 130 6.09 0.01 18.55
N ALA A 131 6.43 0.34 19.79
CA ALA A 131 5.94 1.53 20.49
C ALA A 131 6.41 2.86 19.86
N GLU A 132 7.50 2.83 19.10
CA GLU A 132 8.00 3.99 18.35
C GLU A 132 7.03 4.46 17.24
N PHE A 133 6.15 3.55 16.78
CA PHE A 133 5.11 3.85 15.82
C PHE A 133 3.80 4.21 16.51
N PRO A 134 2.97 5.04 15.89
CA PRO A 134 1.65 5.36 16.41
C PRO A 134 0.80 4.12 16.64
N ALA A 135 0.01 4.16 17.70
CA ALA A 135 -0.95 3.09 17.96
C ALA A 135 -2.04 3.04 16.89
N SER A 136 -2.30 4.16 16.25
CA SER A 136 -3.27 4.32 15.17
C SER A 136 -2.84 3.71 13.82
N SER A 137 -1.64 3.16 13.71
CA SER A 137 -1.26 2.39 12.53
C SER A 137 -2.06 1.08 12.47
N GLY A 138 -2.85 0.88 11.41
CA GLY A 138 -3.90 -0.14 11.25
C GLY A 138 -3.53 -1.62 11.35
N GLY A 139 -2.71 -1.99 12.30
CA GLY A 139 -2.27 -3.37 12.54
C GLY A 139 -0.98 -3.74 11.83
N ALA A 140 -0.66 -3.16 10.69
CA ALA A 140 0.62 -3.32 9.99
C ALA A 140 0.95 -2.06 9.19
N ILE A 141 2.23 -1.86 8.89
CA ILE A 141 2.73 -0.67 8.16
C ILE A 141 3.49 -1.14 6.92
N MET A 142 3.18 -0.58 5.77
CA MET A 142 4.01 -0.66 4.58
C MET A 142 4.79 0.65 4.42
N ASN A 143 6.07 0.63 4.77
CA ASN A 143 6.94 1.79 4.65
C ASN A 143 7.74 1.74 3.34
N ILE A 144 7.35 2.58 2.40
CA ILE A 144 8.01 2.75 1.10
C ILE A 144 9.21 3.68 1.30
N ILE A 145 10.41 3.15 1.14
CA ILE A 145 11.65 3.92 1.23
C ILE A 145 12.16 4.19 -0.17
N THR A 146 12.21 5.48 -0.51
CA THR A 146 12.70 5.93 -1.82
C THR A 146 14.23 6.01 -1.84
N ASN A 147 14.80 5.84 -3.03
CA ASN A 147 16.25 5.91 -3.23
C ASN A 147 16.85 7.24 -2.71
N LYS A 148 17.81 7.12 -1.82
CA LYS A 148 18.59 8.23 -1.27
C LYS A 148 20.07 7.97 -1.54
N ASN A 149 20.61 8.55 -2.57
CA ASN A 149 22.05 8.49 -2.82
C ASN A 149 22.67 9.86 -2.50
N ALA A 150 23.30 9.95 -1.34
CA ALA A 150 24.12 11.10 -1.00
C ALA A 150 25.53 10.90 -1.56
N ASN A 151 25.94 11.74 -2.50
CA ASN A 151 27.24 11.67 -3.15
C ASN A 151 27.87 13.06 -3.20
N LYS A 152 29.23 13.14 -3.21
CA LYS A 152 29.99 14.41 -3.34
C LYS A 152 29.88 15.08 -4.72
N TYR A 153 28.93 14.80 -5.54
CA TYR A 153 28.79 15.30 -6.88
C TYR A 153 27.36 15.20 -7.35
N LEU A 154 27.07 15.79 -8.47
CA LEU A 154 25.76 15.71 -9.09
C LEU A 154 25.54 14.31 -9.67
N THR A 155 24.52 13.63 -9.22
CA THR A 155 23.99 12.44 -9.87
C THR A 155 22.61 12.73 -10.43
N ALA A 156 22.33 12.19 -11.58
CA ALA A 156 21.01 12.24 -12.18
C ALA A 156 20.54 10.82 -12.51
N THR A 157 19.28 10.52 -12.18
CA THR A 157 18.64 9.27 -12.60
C THR A 157 17.34 9.62 -13.28
N TYR A 158 17.22 9.21 -14.52
CA TYR A 158 15.97 9.26 -15.26
C TYR A 158 15.28 7.92 -15.19
N SER A 159 13.99 7.96 -14.95
CA SER A 159 13.12 6.79 -14.95
C SER A 159 11.90 7.08 -15.81
N GLY A 160 11.70 6.27 -16.83
CA GLY A 160 10.57 6.38 -17.73
C GLY A 160 9.85 5.05 -17.88
N ASN A 161 8.53 5.12 -17.97
CA ASN A 161 7.67 3.99 -18.25
C ASN A 161 6.58 4.39 -19.23
N TYR A 162 6.33 3.53 -20.20
CA TYR A 162 5.20 3.62 -21.10
C TYR A 162 4.50 2.28 -21.15
N ALA A 163 3.18 2.29 -20.99
CA ALA A 163 2.35 1.10 -21.20
C ALA A 163 1.09 1.46 -21.96
N PHE A 164 0.48 0.47 -22.55
CA PHE A 164 -0.78 0.61 -23.25
C PHE A 164 -1.65 -0.63 -23.07
N THR A 165 -2.94 -0.40 -23.21
CA THR A 165 -3.98 -1.42 -23.34
C THR A 165 -4.74 -1.18 -24.65
N ASN A 166 -5.20 -2.24 -25.29
CA ASN A 166 -5.94 -2.16 -26.54
C ASN A 166 -6.96 -3.31 -26.56
N GLU A 167 -8.00 -3.19 -25.73
CA GLU A 167 -9.08 -4.19 -25.67
C GLU A 167 -10.22 -3.78 -26.57
N ASP A 168 -10.91 -2.70 -26.25
CA ASP A 168 -11.97 -2.04 -27.01
C ASP A 168 -11.50 -0.71 -27.61
N LYS A 169 -10.66 -0.01 -26.87
CA LYS A 169 -10.08 1.29 -27.21
C LYS A 169 -8.61 1.32 -26.78
N PHE A 170 -7.80 1.99 -27.57
CA PHE A 170 -6.39 2.21 -27.20
C PHE A 170 -6.33 3.21 -26.04
N ARG A 171 -5.70 2.78 -24.94
CA ARG A 171 -5.45 3.61 -23.76
C ARG A 171 -3.98 3.58 -23.38
N SER A 172 -3.43 4.72 -23.05
CA SER A 172 -2.01 4.87 -22.74
C SER A 172 -1.77 5.21 -21.28
N ARG A 173 -0.57 4.83 -20.82
CA ARG A 173 -0.10 5.11 -19.47
C ARG A 173 1.37 5.49 -19.52
N THR A 174 1.73 6.61 -18.92
CA THR A 174 3.11 7.06 -18.86
C THR A 174 3.47 7.50 -17.45
N ASN A 175 4.68 7.17 -17.02
CA ASN A 175 5.27 7.68 -15.80
C ASN A 175 6.70 8.08 -16.08
N ASN A 176 7.05 9.31 -15.75
CA ASN A 176 8.41 9.83 -15.95
C ASN A 176 8.88 10.56 -14.72
N SER A 177 10.11 10.34 -14.33
CA SER A 177 10.72 11.08 -13.23
C SER A 177 12.20 11.34 -13.45
N LEU A 178 12.67 12.46 -12.94
CA LEU A 178 14.08 12.85 -12.87
C LEU A 178 14.44 13.05 -11.40
N SER A 179 15.48 12.37 -10.97
CA SER A 179 16.08 12.54 -9.64
C SER A 179 17.46 13.15 -9.79
N LEU A 180 17.70 14.27 -9.13
CA LEU A 180 18.98 14.96 -9.03
C LEU A 180 19.43 14.93 -7.58
N ASN A 181 20.68 14.56 -7.33
CA ASN A 181 21.28 14.59 -6.01
C ASN A 181 22.68 15.20 -6.11
N ALA A 182 23.00 16.08 -5.19
CA ALA A 182 24.32 16.62 -5.07
C ALA A 182 24.70 16.78 -3.59
N ARG A 183 25.98 16.69 -3.30
CA ARG A 183 26.51 16.93 -1.96
C ARG A 183 27.90 17.56 -2.04
N ASN A 184 28.15 18.49 -1.16
CA ASN A 184 29.47 19.02 -0.89
C ASN A 184 29.91 18.67 0.55
N LYS A 185 30.94 19.32 1.06
CA LYS A 185 31.47 19.07 2.42
C LYS A 185 30.48 19.46 3.53
N TYR A 186 29.61 20.43 3.30
CA TYR A 186 28.77 21.07 4.34
C TYR A 186 27.30 20.78 4.19
N PHE A 187 26.81 20.58 2.97
CA PHE A 187 25.41 20.28 2.72
C PHE A 187 25.23 19.35 1.53
N GLY A 188 24.15 18.60 1.60
CA GLY A 188 23.63 17.84 0.49
C GLY A 188 22.25 18.35 0.09
N TRP A 189 21.88 18.20 -1.18
CA TRP A 189 20.53 18.46 -1.63
C TRP A 189 20.04 17.37 -2.60
N GLN A 190 18.76 17.23 -2.64
CA GLN A 190 18.09 16.35 -3.58
C GLN A 190 16.86 17.05 -4.17
N LEU A 191 16.66 16.86 -5.45
CA LEU A 191 15.45 17.30 -6.16
C LEU A 191 14.91 16.11 -6.95
N ARG A 192 13.65 15.86 -6.82
CA ARG A 192 12.96 14.87 -7.62
C ARG A 192 11.69 15.47 -8.16
N VAL A 193 11.50 15.35 -9.46
CA VAL A 193 10.29 15.77 -10.16
C VAL A 193 9.78 14.62 -11.01
N GLY A 194 8.49 14.54 -11.15
CA GLY A 194 7.90 13.52 -12.00
C GLY A 194 6.47 13.83 -12.38
N GLN A 195 6.02 13.13 -13.39
CA GLN A 195 4.67 13.20 -13.91
C GLN A 195 4.15 11.81 -14.26
N SER A 196 2.85 11.66 -14.15
CA SER A 196 2.12 10.47 -14.58
C SER A 196 0.90 10.86 -15.41
N TYR A 197 0.58 10.01 -16.35
CA TYR A 197 -0.64 10.06 -17.14
C TYR A 197 -1.20 8.65 -17.26
N ARG A 198 -2.49 8.48 -17.05
CA ARG A 198 -3.15 7.19 -17.18
C ARG A 198 -4.54 7.36 -17.73
N GLU A 199 -4.84 6.64 -18.78
CA GLU A 199 -6.19 6.34 -19.23
C GLU A 199 -6.58 4.96 -18.76
N SER A 200 -7.81 4.79 -18.30
CA SER A 200 -8.35 3.50 -17.86
C SER A 200 -9.85 3.44 -18.03
N GLU A 201 -10.37 2.23 -18.14
CA GLU A 201 -11.79 1.93 -18.17
C GLU A 201 -12.16 1.03 -17.01
N MET A 202 -13.38 1.19 -16.51
CA MET A 202 -13.97 0.27 -15.56
C MET A 202 -15.42 -0.01 -15.95
N VAL A 203 -15.74 -1.29 -16.06
CA VAL A 203 -17.11 -1.77 -16.26
C VAL A 203 -17.60 -2.35 -14.95
N SER A 204 -18.78 -1.94 -14.52
CA SER A 204 -19.42 -2.45 -13.31
C SER A 204 -20.86 -2.88 -13.55
N ASN A 205 -21.30 -3.84 -12.75
CA ASN A 205 -22.69 -4.29 -12.68
C ASN A 205 -23.06 -4.53 -11.22
N GLN A 206 -24.12 -3.87 -10.78
CA GLN A 206 -24.65 -4.01 -9.44
C GLN A 206 -26.02 -4.68 -9.53
N ASP A 207 -26.08 -5.94 -9.12
CA ASP A 207 -27.29 -6.76 -8.99
C ASP A 207 -28.16 -6.84 -10.27
N ASN A 208 -27.56 -6.62 -11.45
CA ASN A 208 -28.25 -6.44 -12.73
C ASN A 208 -29.27 -5.27 -12.75
N LEU A 209 -29.22 -4.40 -11.74
CA LEU A 209 -30.05 -3.20 -11.65
C LEU A 209 -29.35 -1.97 -12.21
N VAL A 210 -28.02 -1.92 -12.11
CA VAL A 210 -27.18 -0.81 -12.61
C VAL A 210 -25.98 -1.36 -13.34
N PHE A 211 -25.86 -1.00 -14.60
CA PHE A 211 -24.67 -1.25 -15.43
C PHE A 211 -23.98 0.08 -15.69
N SER A 212 -22.70 0.16 -15.42
CA SER A 212 -21.91 1.38 -15.61
C SER A 212 -20.63 1.10 -16.38
N ASN A 213 -20.29 2.04 -17.24
CA ASN A 213 -18.98 2.08 -17.91
C ASN A 213 -18.35 3.43 -17.62
N THR A 214 -17.15 3.43 -17.04
CA THR A 214 -16.41 4.62 -16.64
C THR A 214 -15.11 4.71 -17.41
N ASP A 215 -14.96 5.75 -18.22
CA ASP A 215 -13.68 6.20 -18.75
C ASP A 215 -13.04 7.18 -17.75
N ARG A 216 -11.78 6.93 -17.41
CA ARG A 216 -11.02 7.70 -16.44
C ARG A 216 -9.71 8.19 -17.03
N ILE A 217 -9.41 9.47 -16.82
CA ILE A 217 -8.11 10.07 -17.12
C ILE A 217 -7.52 10.61 -15.82
N ALA A 218 -6.38 10.09 -15.42
CA ALA A 218 -5.65 10.55 -14.25
C ALA A 218 -4.33 11.23 -14.67
N ARG A 219 -4.04 12.40 -14.11
CA ARG A 219 -2.81 13.16 -14.33
C ARG A 219 -2.20 13.52 -12.98
N GLY A 220 -0.99 13.03 -12.74
CA GLY A 220 -0.26 13.32 -11.51
C GLY A 220 1.02 14.09 -11.81
N THR A 221 1.37 15.03 -10.95
CA THR A 221 2.68 15.68 -10.93
C THR A 221 3.19 15.73 -9.50
N PHE A 222 4.48 15.55 -9.33
CA PHE A 222 5.08 15.71 -8.02
C PHE A 222 6.44 16.39 -8.11
N ALA A 223 6.78 17.13 -7.05
CA ALA A 223 8.11 17.63 -6.80
C ALA A 223 8.48 17.39 -5.34
N LYS A 224 9.70 16.91 -5.13
CA LYS A 224 10.27 16.69 -3.80
C LYS A 224 11.63 17.33 -3.74
N ALA A 225 11.82 18.23 -2.79
CA ALA A 225 13.09 18.89 -2.52
C ALA A 225 13.53 18.56 -1.10
N GLY A 226 14.83 18.30 -0.93
CA GLY A 226 15.43 18.07 0.38
C GLY A 226 16.79 18.71 0.47
N VAL A 227 17.10 19.29 1.62
CA VAL A 227 18.42 19.80 1.95
C VAL A 227 18.87 19.25 3.29
N THR A 228 20.10 18.77 3.35
CA THR A 228 20.72 18.26 4.58
C THR A 228 21.96 19.09 4.86
N PHE A 229 22.02 19.70 6.04
CA PHE A 229 23.21 20.40 6.53
C PHE A 229 23.93 19.49 7.53
N ASP A 230 25.25 19.34 7.33
CA ASP A 230 26.11 18.65 8.28
C ASP A 230 26.70 19.69 9.28
N LEU A 231 26.32 19.56 10.53
CA LEU A 231 26.69 20.46 11.64
C LEU A 231 27.63 19.71 12.61
N GLY A 232 28.79 19.33 12.11
CA GLY A 232 29.68 18.43 12.84
C GLY A 232 29.15 17.01 12.86
N ASN A 233 28.86 16.47 14.05
CA ASN A 233 28.19 15.18 14.21
C ASN A 233 26.67 15.26 14.01
N ASP A 234 26.11 16.46 14.16
CA ASP A 234 24.67 16.69 14.07
C ASP A 234 24.24 16.92 12.62
N LYS A 235 22.93 16.76 12.35
CA LYS A 235 22.33 17.00 11.03
C LYS A 235 21.04 17.80 11.15
N LEU A 236 20.86 18.74 10.23
CA LEU A 236 19.61 19.44 10.01
C LEU A 236 19.08 19.08 8.62
N LEU A 237 17.88 18.54 8.56
CA LEU A 237 17.22 18.15 7.33
C LEU A 237 15.97 19.00 7.12
N LEU A 238 15.85 19.55 5.94
CA LEU A 238 14.66 20.29 5.47
C LEU A 238 14.11 19.54 4.27
N ASN A 239 12.84 19.17 4.30
CA ASN A 239 12.16 18.53 3.19
C ASN A 239 10.90 19.30 2.85
N TYR A 240 10.63 19.43 1.55
CA TYR A 240 9.39 19.97 1.03
C TYR A 240 8.91 19.12 -0.14
N ASP A 241 7.68 18.63 -0.02
CA ASP A 241 7.07 17.73 -0.97
C ASP A 241 5.77 18.38 -1.48
N VAL A 242 5.54 18.35 -2.79
CA VAL A 242 4.31 18.78 -3.45
C VAL A 242 3.81 17.67 -4.34
N TYR A 243 2.53 17.39 -4.25
CA TYR A 243 1.82 16.42 -5.09
C TYR A 243 0.55 17.07 -5.62
N SER A 244 0.36 17.03 -6.92
CA SER A 244 -0.90 17.41 -7.57
C SER A 244 -1.43 16.20 -8.33
N ASN A 245 -2.71 15.92 -8.16
CA ASN A 245 -3.39 14.82 -8.83
C ASN A 245 -4.74 15.33 -9.36
N ASN A 246 -4.98 15.15 -10.65
CA ASN A 246 -6.20 15.53 -11.33
C ASN A 246 -6.81 14.28 -11.97
N ASN A 247 -8.05 13.99 -11.62
CA ASN A 247 -8.81 12.88 -12.19
C ASN A 247 -10.06 13.41 -12.88
N ASP A 248 -10.24 13.02 -14.12
CA ASP A 248 -11.46 13.22 -14.89
C ASP A 248 -12.11 11.86 -15.11
N ASN A 249 -13.34 11.67 -14.66
CA ASN A 249 -14.12 10.46 -14.85
C ASN A 249 -15.39 10.79 -15.62
N VAL A 250 -15.70 9.99 -16.62
CA VAL A 250 -16.99 10.05 -17.32
C VAL A 250 -17.62 8.66 -17.24
N THR A 251 -18.76 8.58 -16.59
CA THR A 251 -19.50 7.33 -16.38
C THR A 251 -20.81 7.38 -17.14
N LEU A 252 -21.04 6.38 -17.96
CA LEU A 252 -22.33 6.08 -18.56
C LEU A 252 -22.97 4.94 -17.79
N SER A 253 -24.16 5.18 -17.22
CA SER A 253 -24.90 4.19 -16.47
C SER A 253 -26.28 3.95 -17.08
N ASN A 254 -26.70 2.70 -17.10
CA ASN A 254 -28.04 2.29 -17.47
C ASN A 254 -28.57 1.35 -16.40
N GLY A 255 -29.84 1.49 -16.08
CA GLY A 255 -30.42 0.63 -15.06
C GLY A 255 -31.92 0.66 -15.02
N SER A 256 -32.46 -0.09 -14.07
CA SER A 256 -33.89 -0.17 -13.80
C SER A 256 -34.15 -0.24 -12.30
N PHE A 257 -35.27 0.29 -11.88
CA PHE A 257 -35.76 0.18 -10.51
C PHE A 257 -37.28 0.15 -10.48
N ARG A 258 -37.82 -0.45 -9.45
CA ARG A 258 -39.27 -0.57 -9.25
C ARG A 258 -39.79 0.59 -8.41
N LEU A 259 -40.84 1.22 -8.90
CA LEU A 259 -41.56 2.22 -8.14
C LEU A 259 -42.46 1.54 -7.08
N PRO A 260 -42.92 2.29 -6.05
CA PRO A 260 -43.91 1.77 -5.09
C PRO A 260 -45.21 1.24 -5.73
N SER A 261 -45.49 1.64 -6.96
CA SER A 261 -46.60 1.17 -7.79
C SER A 261 -46.35 -0.15 -8.54
N ASP A 262 -45.23 -0.85 -8.25
CA ASP A 262 -44.76 -2.04 -8.97
C ASP A 262 -44.35 -1.84 -10.43
N LEU A 263 -44.38 -0.61 -10.92
CA LEU A 263 -43.96 -0.28 -12.27
C LEU A 263 -42.42 -0.21 -12.35
N VAL A 264 -41.87 -0.90 -13.36
CA VAL A 264 -40.41 -0.84 -13.63
C VAL A 264 -40.10 0.46 -14.37
N ASN A 265 -39.24 1.25 -13.78
CA ASN A 265 -38.70 2.48 -14.38
C ASN A 265 -37.27 2.24 -14.86
N ASN A 266 -37.00 2.56 -16.13
CA ASN A 266 -35.65 2.48 -16.68
C ASN A 266 -35.01 3.86 -16.63
N PHE A 267 -33.70 3.91 -16.41
CA PHE A 267 -32.95 5.13 -16.46
C PHE A 267 -31.65 4.99 -17.26
N SER A 268 -31.18 6.10 -17.78
CA SER A 268 -29.82 6.29 -18.29
C SER A 268 -29.22 7.52 -17.61
N ALA A 269 -27.98 7.43 -17.21
CA ALA A 269 -27.27 8.52 -16.56
C ALA A 269 -25.93 8.78 -17.22
N LEU A 270 -25.60 10.06 -17.37
CA LEU A 270 -24.25 10.55 -17.68
C LEU A 270 -23.72 11.26 -16.45
N ASP A 271 -22.62 10.78 -15.94
CA ASP A 271 -21.93 11.34 -14.80
C ASP A 271 -20.54 11.82 -15.19
N ALA A 272 -20.28 13.11 -15.02
CA ALA A 272 -18.98 13.71 -15.26
C ALA A 272 -18.42 14.21 -13.94
N ALA A 273 -17.41 13.52 -13.43
CA ALA A 273 -16.75 13.85 -12.15
C ALA A 273 -15.31 14.31 -12.38
N LYS A 274 -14.91 15.35 -11.67
CA LYS A 274 -13.54 15.88 -11.65
C LYS A 274 -13.06 15.98 -10.22
N THR A 275 -11.84 15.55 -10.00
CA THR A 275 -11.16 15.70 -8.70
C THR A 275 -9.82 16.38 -8.93
N ASN A 276 -9.59 17.50 -8.26
CA ASN A 276 -8.30 18.16 -8.24
C ASN A 276 -7.77 18.13 -6.81
N SER A 277 -6.61 17.52 -6.62
CA SER A 277 -5.98 17.43 -5.30
C SER A 277 -4.60 18.06 -5.34
N LEU A 278 -4.32 18.92 -4.36
CA LEU A 278 -2.99 19.48 -4.12
C LEU A 278 -2.59 19.20 -2.68
N ARG A 279 -1.50 18.46 -2.50
CA ARG A 279 -0.91 18.21 -1.19
C ARG A 279 0.48 18.81 -1.11
N GLN A 280 0.72 19.53 -0.05
CA GLN A 280 2.01 20.14 0.29
C GLN A 280 2.42 19.67 1.68
N GLU A 281 3.70 19.33 1.83
CA GLU A 281 4.24 18.88 3.10
C GLU A 281 5.62 19.48 3.32
N ALA A 282 5.81 20.13 4.45
CA ALA A 282 7.09 20.65 4.91
C ALA A 282 7.50 19.94 6.21
N VAL A 283 8.75 19.45 6.25
CA VAL A 283 9.27 18.77 7.45
C VAL A 283 10.67 19.26 7.75
N ILE A 284 10.90 19.61 9.00
CA ILE A 284 12.22 19.96 9.55
C ILE A 284 12.59 18.86 10.54
N THR A 285 13.80 18.32 10.40
CA THR A 285 14.33 17.32 11.34
C THR A 285 15.73 17.74 11.79
N TYR A 286 15.91 17.90 13.09
CA TYR A 286 17.22 18.08 13.69
C TYR A 286 17.63 16.81 14.41
N GLN A 287 18.82 16.32 14.11
CA GLN A 287 19.38 15.10 14.67
C GLN A 287 20.65 15.40 15.41
N LYS A 288 20.60 15.28 16.72
CA LYS A 288 21.78 15.29 17.55
C LYS A 288 22.40 13.90 17.64
N ARG A 289 23.68 13.82 17.31
CA ARG A 289 24.49 12.61 17.39
C ARG A 289 25.51 12.78 18.51
N PHE A 290 25.54 11.84 19.41
CA PHE A 290 26.51 11.80 20.49
C PHE A 290 27.71 10.92 20.07
N ASP A 291 28.85 11.09 20.75
CA ASP A 291 30.05 10.27 20.48
C ASP A 291 29.80 8.77 20.80
N GLU A 292 28.91 8.49 21.72
CA GLU A 292 28.49 7.12 22.02
C GLU A 292 27.65 6.56 20.85
N LYS A 293 28.12 5.45 20.29
CA LYS A 293 27.46 4.78 19.16
C LYS A 293 26.00 4.43 19.48
N ASN A 294 25.07 4.76 18.58
CA ASN A 294 23.62 4.55 18.69
C ASN A 294 22.89 5.44 19.72
N LYS A 295 23.57 6.33 20.43
CA LYS A 295 22.94 7.38 21.23
C LYS A 295 22.55 8.53 20.31
N LYS A 296 21.27 8.90 20.35
CA LYS A 296 20.74 9.95 19.47
C LYS A 296 19.53 10.64 20.07
N LEU A 297 19.35 11.90 19.69
CA LEU A 297 18.16 12.68 19.98
C LEU A 297 17.70 13.34 18.68
N ASP A 298 16.48 13.03 18.29
CA ASP A 298 15.87 13.52 17.05
C ASP A 298 14.67 14.41 17.38
N PHE A 299 14.63 15.62 16.81
CA PHE A 299 13.49 16.53 16.86
C PHE A 299 12.91 16.64 15.46
N GLN A 300 11.60 16.59 15.36
CA GLN A 300 10.91 16.76 14.10
C GLN A 300 9.71 17.68 14.26
N ALA A 301 9.54 18.60 13.33
CA ALA A 301 8.33 19.36 13.14
C ALA A 301 7.85 19.22 11.70
N GLY A 302 6.58 18.99 11.51
CA GLY A 302 5.97 18.80 10.21
C GLY A 302 4.67 19.57 10.07
N TYR A 303 4.41 20.03 8.85
CA TYR A 303 3.15 20.63 8.46
C TYR A 303 2.73 20.06 7.11
N THR A 304 1.51 19.58 7.03
CA THR A 304 0.89 19.08 5.80
C THR A 304 -0.39 19.85 5.54
N ARG A 305 -0.58 20.29 4.32
CA ARG A 305 -1.85 20.83 3.81
C ARG A 305 -2.28 20.05 2.59
N SER A 306 -3.53 19.61 2.58
CA SER A 306 -4.17 18.98 1.42
C SER A 306 -5.43 19.74 1.07
N ASP A 307 -5.49 20.26 -0.12
CA ASP A 307 -6.65 20.88 -0.71
C ASP A 307 -7.23 19.89 -1.74
N ASN A 308 -8.53 19.66 -1.71
CA ASN A 308 -9.18 18.73 -2.62
C ASN A 308 -10.51 19.32 -3.08
N ASP A 309 -10.61 19.56 -4.39
CA ASP A 309 -11.80 20.05 -5.05
C ASP A 309 -12.45 18.89 -5.80
N PHE A 310 -13.69 18.63 -5.51
CA PHE A 310 -14.49 17.62 -6.18
C PHE A 310 -15.72 18.25 -6.83
N TYR A 311 -15.84 18.03 -8.12
CA TYR A 311 -16.98 18.46 -8.91
C TYR A 311 -17.62 17.26 -9.58
N GLN A 312 -18.94 17.14 -9.49
CA GLN A 312 -19.71 16.09 -10.17
C GLN A 312 -20.96 16.69 -10.79
N ASP A 313 -21.13 16.49 -12.09
CA ASP A 313 -22.33 16.82 -12.85
C ASP A 313 -22.98 15.51 -13.31
N ASN A 314 -24.12 15.19 -12.72
CA ASN A 314 -24.88 13.98 -13.04
C ASN A 314 -26.19 14.37 -13.70
N ILE A 315 -26.39 13.94 -14.93
CA ILE A 315 -27.62 14.13 -15.69
C ILE A 315 -28.23 12.75 -15.93
N TYR A 316 -29.44 12.55 -15.47
CA TYR A 316 -30.12 11.30 -15.71
C TYR A 316 -31.51 11.48 -16.31
N ASN A 317 -31.83 10.55 -17.21
CA ASN A 317 -33.11 10.46 -17.88
C ASN A 317 -33.84 9.25 -17.32
N GLN A 318 -35.04 9.46 -16.87
CA GLN A 318 -35.95 8.38 -16.50
C GLN A 318 -37.00 8.22 -17.58
N SER A 319 -37.38 7.00 -17.90
CA SER A 319 -38.50 6.69 -18.78
C SER A 319 -39.74 6.44 -17.91
N PRO A 320 -40.55 7.43 -17.67
CA PRO A 320 -41.72 7.27 -16.83
C PRO A 320 -42.92 6.84 -17.63
N VAL A 321 -43.88 6.39 -16.92
CA VAL A 321 -45.25 6.19 -17.40
C VAL A 321 -45.87 7.47 -17.98
N ASN A 322 -45.32 8.67 -17.68
CA ASN A 322 -45.86 9.97 -18.01
C ASN A 322 -44.90 10.96 -18.69
N GLY A 323 -43.90 10.50 -19.45
CA GLY A 323 -42.98 11.38 -20.21
C GLY A 323 -41.56 11.45 -19.60
N LEU A 324 -40.55 11.69 -20.44
CA LEU A 324 -39.14 11.81 -20.05
C LEU A 324 -38.94 13.01 -19.12
N GLN A 325 -38.40 12.75 -17.94
CA GLN A 325 -37.95 13.82 -17.04
C GLN A 325 -36.43 13.78 -16.95
N ASN A 326 -35.80 14.85 -17.48
CA ASN A 326 -34.38 15.07 -17.22
C ASN A 326 -34.23 15.64 -15.82
N GLN A 327 -33.44 14.96 -15.01
CA GLN A 327 -33.03 15.44 -13.70
C GLN A 327 -31.51 15.60 -13.70
N GLY A 328 -31.04 16.69 -13.12
CA GLY A 328 -29.62 16.93 -12.95
C GLY A 328 -29.28 17.09 -11.47
N ARG A 329 -28.14 16.60 -11.08
CA ARG A 329 -27.57 16.87 -9.76
C ARG A 329 -26.15 17.35 -9.91
N LEU A 330 -25.91 18.53 -9.36
CA LEU A 330 -24.59 19.14 -9.30
C LEU A 330 -24.05 19.01 -7.89
N LEU A 331 -22.84 18.51 -7.78
CA LEU A 331 -22.08 18.46 -6.54
C LEU A 331 -20.78 19.23 -6.73
N ASP A 332 -20.52 20.20 -5.86
CA ASP A 332 -19.31 21.01 -5.87
C ASP A 332 -18.81 21.10 -4.44
N ASN A 333 -17.76 20.31 -4.14
CA ASN A 333 -17.24 20.16 -2.78
C ASN A 333 -15.79 20.57 -2.72
N ASN A 334 -15.47 21.45 -1.79
CA ASN A 334 -14.10 21.81 -1.48
C ASN A 334 -13.76 21.28 -0.08
N SER A 335 -12.61 20.67 0.05
CA SER A 335 -12.14 20.24 1.36
C SER A 335 -10.69 20.59 1.60
N VAL A 336 -10.40 20.99 2.83
CA VAL A 336 -9.07 21.36 3.28
C VAL A 336 -8.72 20.56 4.51
N MET A 337 -7.60 19.88 4.48
CA MET A 337 -7.02 19.19 5.62
C MET A 337 -5.68 19.80 5.99
N GLN A 338 -5.47 20.11 7.25
CA GLN A 338 -4.22 20.60 7.80
C GLN A 338 -3.78 19.71 8.93
N VAL A 339 -2.52 19.29 8.91
CA VAL A 339 -1.91 18.46 9.96
C VAL A 339 -0.62 19.13 10.41
N SER A 340 -0.53 19.47 11.69
CA SER A 340 0.69 19.95 12.32
C SER A 340 1.16 18.91 13.33
N ASN A 341 2.44 18.57 13.29
CA ASN A 341 2.99 17.59 14.22
C ASN A 341 4.35 18.01 14.75
N PHE A 342 4.61 17.62 15.99
CA PHE A 342 5.89 17.79 16.65
C PHE A 342 6.28 16.51 17.37
N LYS A 343 7.46 15.99 17.10
CA LYS A 343 7.97 14.74 17.64
C LYS A 343 9.37 14.87 18.20
N VAL A 344 9.61 14.19 19.31
CA VAL A 344 10.93 14.04 19.93
C VAL A 344 11.18 12.56 20.20
N ASP A 345 12.32 12.06 19.76
CA ASP A 345 12.77 10.68 19.98
C ASP A 345 14.18 10.67 20.57
N PHE A 346 14.35 10.00 21.68
CA PHE A 346 15.66 9.75 22.30
C PHE A 346 15.97 8.27 22.35
N SER A 347 17.20 7.91 22.05
CA SER A 347 17.68 6.54 22.15
C SER A 347 19.01 6.51 22.90
N GLN A 348 19.09 5.63 23.90
CA GLN A 348 20.26 5.42 24.75
C GLN A 348 20.69 3.95 24.67
N PRO A 349 21.90 3.62 24.20
CA PRO A 349 22.46 2.30 24.34
C PRO A 349 22.68 1.95 25.82
N ILE A 350 22.53 0.68 26.16
CA ILE A 350 22.71 0.18 27.52
C ILE A 350 23.69 -0.98 27.47
N LYS A 351 24.66 -1.00 28.41
CA LYS A 351 25.70 -2.02 28.49
C LYS A 351 25.32 -3.25 29.38
N ILE A 352 24.06 -3.41 29.70
CA ILE A 352 23.60 -4.44 30.66
C ILE A 352 23.55 -5.83 30.02
N LEU A 353 23.35 -5.89 28.71
CA LEU A 353 23.22 -7.13 27.92
C LEU A 353 24.23 -7.08 26.74
N ASP A 354 24.28 -8.15 25.93
CA ASP A 354 25.16 -8.20 24.75
C ASP A 354 24.99 -6.98 23.84
N GLU A 355 23.72 -6.62 23.58
CA GLU A 355 23.32 -5.37 22.92
C GLU A 355 22.01 -4.89 23.54
N GLY A 356 22.01 -3.72 24.13
CA GLY A 356 20.82 -3.14 24.75
C GLY A 356 20.58 -1.70 24.32
N LYS A 357 19.31 -1.30 24.22
CA LYS A 357 18.88 0.05 23.90
C LYS A 357 17.56 0.37 24.59
N ILE A 358 17.48 1.53 25.22
CA ILE A 358 16.21 2.16 25.63
C ILE A 358 15.91 3.29 24.66
N SER A 359 14.67 3.36 24.20
CA SER A 359 14.15 4.46 23.41
C SER A 359 12.90 5.01 24.06
N PHE A 360 12.79 6.32 24.13
CA PHE A 360 11.58 6.98 24.56
C PHE A 360 11.36 8.25 23.75
N GLY A 361 10.12 8.68 23.68
CA GLY A 361 9.77 9.85 22.90
C GLY A 361 8.35 10.29 23.12
N GLY A 362 8.03 11.42 22.50
CA GLY A 362 6.70 11.99 22.53
C GLY A 362 6.31 12.55 21.17
N LEU A 363 5.02 12.61 20.93
CA LEU A 363 4.43 13.18 19.74
C LEU A 363 3.20 13.99 20.14
N TYR A 364 3.09 15.18 19.58
CA TYR A 364 1.86 15.96 19.55
C TYR A 364 1.46 16.17 18.09
N GLU A 365 0.20 15.92 17.79
CA GLU A 365 -0.38 16.13 16.47
C GLU A 365 -1.72 16.83 16.59
N ASN A 366 -1.90 17.87 15.79
CA ASN A 366 -3.18 18.54 15.58
C ASN A 366 -3.58 18.36 14.12
N GLN A 367 -4.80 17.88 13.91
CA GLN A 367 -5.42 17.76 12.60
C GLN A 367 -6.72 18.55 12.58
N ILE A 368 -6.87 19.38 11.55
CA ILE A 368 -8.08 20.15 11.27
C ILE A 368 -8.53 19.76 9.87
N PHE A 369 -9.81 19.51 9.73
CA PHE A 369 -10.42 19.22 8.45
C PHE A 369 -11.74 19.95 8.33
N ASP A 370 -11.88 20.64 7.21
CA ASP A 370 -13.09 21.36 6.83
C ASP A 370 -13.53 20.95 5.44
N THR A 371 -14.82 20.73 5.23
CA THR A 371 -15.40 20.57 3.90
C THR A 371 -16.63 21.42 3.74
N GLU A 372 -16.74 22.02 2.57
CA GLU A 372 -17.87 22.83 2.16
C GLU A 372 -18.44 22.29 0.85
N SER A 373 -19.75 22.02 0.87
CA SER A 373 -20.53 21.67 -0.31
C SER A 373 -21.52 22.78 -0.59
N LYS A 374 -21.47 23.42 -1.76
CA LYS A 374 -22.44 24.46 -2.12
C LYS A 374 -23.86 23.92 -2.04
N GLY A 375 -24.59 24.39 -1.00
CA GLY A 375 -26.01 24.13 -0.80
C GLY A 375 -26.38 22.81 -0.15
N ILE A 376 -25.41 21.98 0.27
CA ILE A 376 -25.71 20.66 0.84
C ILE A 376 -25.18 20.52 2.26
N THR A 377 -23.87 20.73 2.57
CA THR A 377 -23.39 20.54 3.95
C THR A 377 -21.96 20.91 4.19
N ASN A 378 -21.65 21.15 5.47
CA ASN A 378 -20.31 21.35 5.96
C ASN A 378 -19.99 20.25 6.98
N LEU A 379 -18.78 19.74 6.95
CA LEU A 379 -18.19 18.94 8.02
C LEU A 379 -16.97 19.67 8.57
N GLU A 380 -16.97 19.94 9.84
CA GLU A 380 -15.81 20.41 10.60
C GLU A 380 -15.32 19.25 11.48
N TYR A 381 -14.03 18.98 11.45
CA TYR A 381 -13.41 17.93 12.25
C TYR A 381 -12.10 18.41 12.82
N GLN A 382 -11.91 18.20 14.12
CA GLN A 382 -10.66 18.48 14.80
C GLN A 382 -10.21 17.28 15.63
N ARG A 383 -8.93 16.98 15.55
CA ARG A 383 -8.29 15.96 16.37
C ARG A 383 -6.98 16.48 16.95
N ASN A 384 -6.86 16.38 18.27
CA ASN A 384 -5.61 16.54 18.98
C ASN A 384 -5.17 15.19 19.54
N THR A 385 -3.94 14.79 19.25
CA THR A 385 -3.35 13.55 19.77
C THR A 385 -2.06 13.88 20.47
N ALA A 386 -2.00 13.62 21.77
CA ALA A 386 -0.77 13.68 22.55
C ALA A 386 -0.35 12.28 22.94
N SER A 387 0.90 11.93 22.69
CA SER A 387 1.39 10.58 22.99
C SER A 387 2.83 10.56 23.48
N THR A 388 3.14 9.55 24.28
CA THR A 388 4.50 9.22 24.71
C THR A 388 4.72 7.72 24.63
N TYR A 389 5.96 7.30 24.44
CA TYR A 389 6.30 5.89 24.41
C TYR A 389 7.60 5.60 25.14
N LEU A 390 7.71 4.35 25.59
CA LEU A 390 8.92 3.76 26.12
C LEU A 390 9.12 2.40 25.46
N GLU A 391 10.32 2.14 24.94
CA GLU A 391 10.67 0.87 24.31
C GLU A 391 12.06 0.42 24.76
N PHE A 392 12.16 -0.82 25.15
CA PHE A 392 13.37 -1.50 25.50
C PHE A 392 13.68 -2.55 24.43
N GLN A 393 14.87 -2.51 23.85
CA GLN A 393 15.40 -3.52 22.93
C GLN A 393 16.65 -4.12 23.54
N ALA A 394 16.76 -5.43 23.50
CA ALA A 394 17.92 -6.11 24.04
C ALA A 394 18.20 -7.42 23.30
N LYS A 395 19.47 -7.77 23.25
CA LYS A 395 19.96 -9.08 22.83
C LYS A 395 20.65 -9.76 24.01
N LEU A 396 20.23 -10.99 24.26
CA LEU A 396 20.82 -11.84 25.26
C LEU A 396 21.11 -13.21 24.65
N LYS A 397 22.37 -13.48 24.31
CA LYS A 397 22.80 -14.70 23.64
C LYS A 397 21.98 -14.99 22.37
N LYS A 398 21.07 -15.95 22.42
CA LYS A 398 20.21 -16.37 21.30
C LYS A 398 18.85 -15.68 21.28
N PHE A 399 18.56 -14.81 22.23
CA PHE A 399 17.28 -14.11 22.32
C PHE A 399 17.43 -12.63 21.93
N ASP A 400 16.51 -12.15 21.12
CA ASP A 400 16.31 -10.75 20.82
C ASP A 400 14.94 -10.32 21.36
N PHE A 401 14.90 -9.23 22.12
CA PHE A 401 13.69 -8.73 22.77
C PHE A 401 13.38 -7.31 22.31
N VAL A 402 12.12 -7.04 22.06
CA VAL A 402 11.56 -5.69 21.92
C VAL A 402 10.34 -5.63 22.83
N LEU A 403 10.40 -4.81 23.86
CA LEU A 403 9.32 -4.61 24.83
C LEU A 403 9.02 -3.14 24.90
N GLY A 404 7.78 -2.75 24.77
CA GLY A 404 7.42 -1.34 24.82
C GLY A 404 5.97 -1.11 25.13
N THR A 405 5.67 0.14 25.39
CA THR A 405 4.30 0.64 25.52
C THR A 405 4.23 2.06 25.01
N ARG A 406 3.09 2.40 24.44
CA ARG A 406 2.76 3.75 24.05
C ARG A 406 1.48 4.18 24.76
N ALA A 407 1.50 5.36 25.31
CA ALA A 407 0.35 6.02 25.90
C ALA A 407 -0.12 7.12 24.95
N GLU A 408 -1.38 7.12 24.59
CA GLU A 408 -1.97 8.13 23.72
C GLU A 408 -3.24 8.70 24.33
N ASN A 409 -3.37 10.01 24.26
CA ASN A 409 -4.59 10.73 24.60
C ASN A 409 -5.15 11.33 23.32
N TYR A 410 -6.38 10.97 23.02
CA TYR A 410 -7.14 11.46 21.88
C TYR A 410 -8.16 12.48 22.36
N ASP A 411 -8.25 13.59 21.67
CA ASP A 411 -9.29 14.58 21.80
C ASP A 411 -9.83 14.86 20.40
N ILE A 412 -10.97 14.24 20.09
CA ILE A 412 -11.60 14.27 18.78
C ILE A 412 -12.99 14.87 18.94
N SER A 413 -13.27 15.89 18.13
CA SER A 413 -14.55 16.57 18.05
C SER A 413 -14.86 17.01 16.63
N GLY A 414 -16.10 17.34 16.35
CA GLY A 414 -16.52 17.87 15.07
C GLY A 414 -18.03 18.02 14.99
N THR A 415 -18.46 18.74 13.97
CA THR A 415 -19.87 18.96 13.66
C THR A 415 -20.13 18.74 12.18
N THR A 416 -21.31 18.25 11.87
CA THR A 416 -21.78 18.13 10.50
C THR A 416 -23.13 18.79 10.37
N ARG A 417 -23.41 19.41 9.23
CA ARG A 417 -24.70 20.02 8.92
C ARG A 417 -25.41 19.19 7.86
N LEU A 418 -26.60 18.73 8.21
CA LEU A 418 -27.45 17.93 7.35
C LEU A 418 -28.67 18.75 6.97
N THR A 419 -29.07 18.66 5.71
CA THR A 419 -30.38 19.20 5.30
C THR A 419 -31.43 18.12 5.49
N ASP A 420 -32.42 18.40 6.34
CA ASP A 420 -33.54 17.48 6.54
C ASP A 420 -34.50 17.43 5.35
N ALA A 421 -35.47 16.52 5.39
CA ALA A 421 -36.48 16.36 4.33
C ALA A 421 -37.32 17.64 4.06
N GLY A 422 -37.31 18.59 4.98
CA GLY A 422 -37.97 19.89 4.86
C GLY A 422 -37.07 21.01 4.31
N GLY A 423 -35.80 20.70 3.97
CA GLY A 423 -34.81 21.68 3.51
C GLY A 423 -34.18 22.52 4.61
N ILE A 424 -34.38 22.17 5.89
CA ILE A 424 -33.81 22.87 7.05
C ILE A 424 -32.45 22.27 7.37
N LEU A 425 -31.43 23.14 7.45
CA LEU A 425 -30.09 22.75 7.90
C LEU A 425 -30.11 22.44 9.40
N GLN A 426 -29.78 21.21 9.76
CA GLN A 426 -29.59 20.79 11.13
C GLN A 426 -28.11 20.51 11.41
N GLU A 427 -27.59 21.06 12.49
CA GLU A 427 -26.25 20.78 12.94
C GLU A 427 -26.26 19.57 13.86
N GLN A 428 -25.36 18.62 13.58
CA GLN A 428 -25.19 17.39 14.34
C GLN A 428 -23.73 17.25 14.78
N ALA A 429 -23.50 17.04 16.06
CA ALA A 429 -22.16 16.73 16.56
C ALA A 429 -21.74 15.31 16.18
N LEU A 430 -20.50 15.13 15.78
CA LEU A 430 -19.85 13.82 15.71
C LEU A 430 -19.76 13.24 17.12
N ILE A 431 -19.67 11.92 17.24
CA ILE A 431 -19.45 11.29 18.55
C ILE A 431 -18.05 11.66 19.04
N PRO A 432 -17.93 12.41 20.15
CA PRO A 432 -16.63 12.78 20.70
C PRO A 432 -15.86 11.55 21.17
N PHE A 433 -14.54 11.53 20.87
CA PHE A 433 -13.67 10.47 21.35
C PHE A 433 -12.53 11.08 22.17
N ASN A 434 -12.79 11.29 23.47
CA ASN A 434 -11.84 11.82 24.45
C ASN A 434 -11.40 10.66 25.34
N LYS A 435 -10.31 9.97 24.95
CA LYS A 435 -9.87 8.75 25.63
C LYS A 435 -8.36 8.69 25.76
N PHE A 436 -7.92 8.36 26.96
CA PHE A 436 -6.56 7.88 27.21
C PHE A 436 -6.50 6.38 27.01
N LYS A 437 -5.50 5.92 26.26
CA LYS A 437 -5.29 4.51 25.95
C LYS A 437 -3.83 4.11 26.07
N LEU A 438 -3.59 2.87 26.48
CA LEU A 438 -2.29 2.24 26.50
C LEU A 438 -2.19 1.17 25.40
N PHE A 439 -1.08 1.17 24.71
CA PHE A 439 -0.79 0.27 23.58
C PHE A 439 0.52 -0.48 23.83
N PRO A 440 0.48 -1.57 24.59
CA PRO A 440 1.65 -2.42 24.79
C PRO A 440 2.05 -3.16 23.52
N ASN A 441 3.36 -3.41 23.39
CA ASN A 441 3.94 -4.27 22.37
C ASN A 441 5.04 -5.12 22.98
N ALA A 442 5.17 -6.37 22.51
CA ALA A 442 6.21 -7.27 22.88
C ALA A 442 6.60 -8.14 21.67
N SER A 443 7.88 -8.25 21.40
CA SER A 443 8.45 -9.16 20.43
C SER A 443 9.61 -9.92 21.07
N ILE A 444 9.59 -11.25 20.95
CA ILE A 444 10.65 -12.12 21.42
C ILE A 444 11.06 -12.99 20.25
N GLN A 445 12.32 -12.94 19.86
CA GLN A 445 12.88 -13.81 18.83
C GLN A 445 13.95 -14.71 19.44
N TYR A 446 13.85 -16.00 19.19
CA TYR A 446 14.84 -16.99 19.57
C TYR A 446 15.59 -17.50 18.35
N ASN A 447 16.91 -17.38 18.36
CA ASN A 447 17.80 -17.89 17.33
C ASN A 447 18.06 -19.38 17.58
N ILE A 448 17.29 -20.26 16.92
CA ILE A 448 17.41 -21.71 17.06
C ILE A 448 18.81 -22.16 16.61
N MET A 449 19.16 -21.73 15.39
CA MET A 449 20.46 -21.92 14.77
C MET A 449 20.75 -20.78 13.80
N ASN A 450 21.92 -20.78 13.18
CA ASN A 450 22.27 -19.71 12.23
C ASN A 450 21.21 -19.57 11.14
N GLN A 451 20.67 -18.37 10.98
CA GLN A 451 19.61 -18.02 10.02
C GLN A 451 18.25 -18.73 10.22
N VAL A 452 17.98 -19.31 11.40
CA VAL A 452 16.69 -19.90 11.74
C VAL A 452 16.17 -19.29 13.04
N TYR A 453 15.01 -18.64 12.97
CA TYR A 453 14.46 -17.81 14.04
C TYR A 453 13.02 -18.19 14.35
N LEU A 454 12.69 -18.28 15.61
CA LEU A 454 11.31 -18.36 16.09
C LEU A 454 10.97 -17.03 16.76
N ALA A 455 9.91 -16.36 16.28
CA ALA A 455 9.43 -15.10 16.84
C ALA A 455 8.03 -15.26 17.43
N LEU A 456 7.82 -14.65 18.60
CA LEU A 456 6.53 -14.48 19.25
C LEU A 456 6.28 -12.98 19.38
N ASN A 457 5.14 -12.51 18.91
CA ASN A 457 4.81 -11.10 18.87
C ASN A 457 3.42 -10.84 19.45
N TYR A 458 3.30 -9.75 20.18
CA TYR A 458 2.04 -9.18 20.62
C TYR A 458 2.05 -7.68 20.44
N ASN A 459 0.97 -7.11 19.94
CA ASN A 459 0.74 -5.66 20.00
C ASN A 459 -0.74 -5.33 20.11
N LYS A 460 -1.03 -4.22 20.79
CA LYS A 460 -2.33 -3.58 20.80
C LYS A 460 -2.30 -2.35 19.91
N LYS A 461 -3.33 -2.14 19.10
CA LYS A 461 -3.42 -1.05 18.12
C LYS A 461 -4.83 -0.46 18.07
N ILE A 462 -4.95 0.72 17.48
CA ILE A 462 -6.21 1.40 17.22
C ILE A 462 -6.23 1.91 15.78
N THR A 463 -7.38 1.86 15.12
CA THR A 463 -7.61 2.58 13.86
C THR A 463 -8.81 3.50 14.05
N LEU A 464 -8.59 4.78 13.81
CA LEU A 464 -9.67 5.76 13.82
C LEU A 464 -10.45 5.69 12.50
N PRO A 465 -11.78 5.89 12.51
CA PRO A 465 -12.54 6.00 11.28
C PRO A 465 -11.97 7.12 10.41
N SER A 466 -11.90 6.90 9.10
CA SER A 466 -11.48 7.96 8.18
C SER A 466 -12.52 9.09 8.17
N ILE A 467 -12.08 10.32 7.94
CA ILE A 467 -12.99 11.47 7.87
C ILE A 467 -14.02 11.27 6.75
N SER A 468 -13.62 10.67 5.63
CA SER A 468 -14.55 10.31 4.54
C SER A 468 -15.61 9.30 4.97
N ALA A 469 -15.26 8.36 5.84
CA ALA A 469 -16.24 7.40 6.39
C ALA A 469 -17.20 8.04 7.39
N LEU A 470 -16.75 9.08 8.11
CA LEU A 470 -17.56 9.84 9.05
C LEU A 470 -18.49 10.85 8.37
N ASN A 471 -18.14 11.34 7.17
CA ASN A 471 -18.88 12.40 6.50
C ASN A 471 -20.18 11.89 5.87
N PRO A 472 -21.37 12.16 6.48
CA PRO A 472 -22.64 11.69 5.94
C PRO A 472 -23.03 12.37 4.62
N ASN A 473 -22.32 13.43 4.26
CA ASN A 473 -22.54 14.22 3.06
C ASN A 473 -21.65 13.83 1.91
N ASN A 474 -20.89 12.79 2.11
CA ASN A 474 -20.14 12.13 1.07
C ASN A 474 -21.06 11.35 0.12
N ASN A 475 -22.20 11.96 -0.21
CA ASN A 475 -23.23 11.41 -1.08
C ASN A 475 -22.84 11.61 -2.53
N THR A 476 -21.99 10.73 -3.05
CA THR A 476 -21.85 10.65 -4.50
C THR A 476 -23.05 9.92 -5.08
N PHE A 477 -23.62 10.51 -6.09
CA PHE A 477 -24.79 9.99 -6.76
C PHE A 477 -24.34 9.13 -7.95
N THR A 478 -24.68 7.87 -7.95
CA THR A 478 -24.36 6.95 -9.07
C THR A 478 -25.59 6.58 -9.88
N GLY A 479 -26.77 6.84 -9.35
CA GLY A 479 -28.06 6.56 -9.99
C GLY A 479 -29.21 6.81 -9.04
N PRO A 480 -30.46 6.88 -9.55
CA PRO A 480 -31.65 7.15 -8.74
C PRO A 480 -31.92 6.10 -7.65
N ASN A 481 -31.34 4.91 -7.80
CA ASN A 481 -31.52 3.77 -6.90
C ASN A 481 -30.21 3.37 -6.18
N SER A 482 -29.24 4.25 -6.09
CA SER A 482 -27.96 3.96 -5.39
C SER A 482 -27.57 5.13 -4.50
N THR A 483 -27.26 4.84 -3.24
CA THR A 483 -26.79 5.82 -2.26
C THR A 483 -25.49 5.37 -1.63
N ILE A 484 -24.53 6.29 -1.52
CA ILE A 484 -23.29 6.09 -0.77
C ILE A 484 -23.25 7.16 0.32
N THR A 485 -23.23 6.74 1.58
CA THR A 485 -23.22 7.67 2.73
C THR A 485 -22.13 7.31 3.72
N GLY A 486 -21.48 8.34 4.27
CA GLY A 486 -20.66 8.17 5.47
C GLY A 486 -21.52 8.00 6.71
N ASN A 487 -20.91 7.59 7.81
CA ASN A 487 -21.58 7.32 9.08
C ASN A 487 -20.87 8.09 10.21
N PRO A 488 -21.45 9.18 10.73
CA PRO A 488 -20.85 9.98 11.79
C PRO A 488 -20.80 9.26 13.15
N TYR A 489 -21.44 8.10 13.26
CA TYR A 489 -21.51 7.31 14.50
C TYR A 489 -20.46 6.20 14.58
N LEU A 490 -19.53 6.14 13.66
CA LEU A 490 -18.46 5.13 13.65
C LEU A 490 -17.57 5.27 14.88
N GLN A 491 -17.29 4.13 15.50
CA GLN A 491 -16.37 4.00 16.60
C GLN A 491 -14.97 3.57 16.12
N PRO A 492 -13.91 3.97 16.82
CA PRO A 492 -12.57 3.46 16.53
C PRO A 492 -12.47 1.94 16.66
N THR A 493 -11.71 1.33 15.76
CA THR A 493 -11.39 -0.10 15.78
C THR A 493 -10.20 -0.36 16.70
N ILE A 494 -10.30 -1.30 17.62
CA ILE A 494 -9.21 -1.74 18.51
C ILE A 494 -8.75 -3.14 18.10
N PHE A 495 -7.45 -3.35 18.03
CA PHE A 495 -6.84 -4.64 17.68
C PHE A 495 -5.95 -5.15 18.80
N ASP A 496 -6.10 -6.41 19.16
CA ASP A 496 -5.14 -7.20 19.93
C ASP A 496 -4.57 -8.28 19.01
N ASN A 497 -3.30 -8.16 18.63
CA ASN A 497 -2.64 -9.01 17.66
C ASN A 497 -1.64 -9.94 18.33
N PHE A 498 -1.73 -11.24 18.06
CA PHE A 498 -0.77 -12.27 18.47
C PHE A 498 -0.22 -12.95 17.24
N GLU A 499 1.10 -13.16 17.19
CA GLU A 499 1.75 -13.84 16.07
C GLU A 499 2.83 -14.78 16.57
N ILE A 500 2.88 -15.99 15.98
CA ILE A 500 4.03 -16.90 16.05
C ILE A 500 4.56 -17.10 14.64
N LYS A 501 5.89 -16.95 14.48
CA LYS A 501 6.53 -17.03 13.17
C LYS A 501 7.86 -17.78 13.29
N LEU A 502 8.02 -18.82 12.48
CA LEU A 502 9.30 -19.50 12.24
C LEU A 502 9.83 -19.00 10.89
N SER A 503 11.04 -18.49 10.86
CA SER A 503 11.70 -18.04 9.62
C SER A 503 13.07 -18.67 9.47
N ALA A 504 13.46 -18.94 8.22
CA ALA A 504 14.72 -19.57 7.88
C ALA A 504 15.34 -18.91 6.63
N PHE A 505 16.67 -18.71 6.65
CA PHE A 505 17.47 -18.23 5.54
C PHE A 505 16.98 -16.89 4.94
N ASP A 506 16.33 -16.07 5.76
CA ASP A 506 15.75 -14.75 5.42
C ASP A 506 14.60 -14.78 4.40
N TYR A 507 14.29 -15.92 3.79
CA TYR A 507 13.31 -16.03 2.70
C TYR A 507 12.18 -17.00 2.98
N ALA A 508 12.45 -18.06 3.75
CA ALA A 508 11.47 -19.06 4.10
C ALA A 508 10.82 -18.72 5.43
N PHE A 509 9.52 -18.86 5.54
CA PHE A 509 8.81 -18.70 6.80
C PHE A 509 7.50 -19.49 6.84
N ILE A 510 7.08 -19.81 8.04
CA ILE A 510 5.74 -20.27 8.38
C ILE A 510 5.26 -19.42 9.56
N GLY A 511 4.05 -18.90 9.46
CA GLY A 511 3.49 -18.01 10.47
C GLY A 511 2.01 -18.27 10.70
N TYR A 512 1.60 -18.06 11.94
CA TYR A 512 0.21 -17.98 12.33
C TYR A 512 0.00 -16.72 13.14
N ASN A 513 -1.04 -15.97 12.77
CA ASN A 513 -1.43 -14.81 13.53
C ASN A 513 -2.93 -14.81 13.78
N VAL A 514 -3.31 -14.29 14.93
CA VAL A 514 -4.71 -14.04 15.30
C VAL A 514 -4.85 -12.61 15.78
N SER A 515 -5.83 -11.91 15.22
CA SER A 515 -6.22 -10.56 15.63
C SER A 515 -7.61 -10.61 16.23
N SER A 516 -7.75 -10.23 17.49
CA SER A 516 -9.05 -9.96 18.12
C SER A 516 -9.37 -8.50 17.91
N ILE A 517 -10.54 -8.19 17.39
CA ILE A 517 -10.89 -6.87 16.86
C ILE A 517 -12.21 -6.42 17.40
N ASP A 518 -12.24 -5.24 18.02
CA ASP A 518 -13.45 -4.59 18.48
C ASP A 518 -13.79 -3.43 17.52
N ASN A 519 -15.06 -3.34 17.13
CA ASN A 519 -15.62 -2.27 16.30
C ASN A 519 -14.90 -2.09 14.95
N GLN A 520 -14.65 -3.18 14.22
CA GLN A 520 -14.07 -3.09 12.87
C GLN A 520 -14.94 -2.22 11.97
N VAL A 521 -14.38 -1.13 11.46
CA VAL A 521 -15.03 -0.36 10.40
C VAL A 521 -14.98 -1.15 9.09
N ALA A 522 -16.12 -1.41 8.50
CA ALA A 522 -16.27 -2.16 7.26
C ALA A 522 -17.35 -1.56 6.38
N GLN A 523 -17.19 -1.74 5.07
CA GLN A 523 -18.23 -1.41 4.10
C GLN A 523 -19.32 -2.47 4.12
N LEU A 524 -20.55 -2.03 4.15
CA LEU A 524 -21.75 -2.85 4.03
C LEU A 524 -22.51 -2.45 2.78
N LEU A 525 -22.72 -3.41 1.89
CA LEU A 525 -23.53 -3.25 0.71
C LEU A 525 -24.81 -4.06 0.90
N SER A 526 -25.93 -3.39 0.87
CA SER A 526 -27.26 -4.00 1.06
C SER A 526 -28.26 -3.45 0.05
N ARG A 527 -29.36 -4.18 -0.15
CA ARG A 527 -30.45 -3.76 -0.99
C ARG A 527 -31.76 -3.76 -0.22
N ASP A 528 -32.50 -2.66 -0.34
CA ASP A 528 -33.85 -2.50 0.18
C ASP A 528 -34.80 -2.23 -1.00
N GLY A 529 -35.61 -3.21 -1.37
CA GLY A 529 -36.31 -3.19 -2.66
C GLY A 529 -35.29 -3.17 -3.82
N ASP A 530 -35.36 -2.16 -4.67
CA ASP A 530 -34.41 -1.90 -5.77
C ASP A 530 -33.40 -0.78 -5.45
N VAL A 531 -33.38 -0.30 -4.21
CA VAL A 531 -32.41 0.71 -3.76
C VAL A 531 -31.17 0.01 -3.18
N ILE A 532 -30.02 0.27 -3.76
CA ILE A 532 -28.72 -0.21 -3.29
C ILE A 532 -28.16 0.80 -2.29
N LYS A 533 -27.85 0.33 -1.09
CA LYS A 533 -27.26 1.12 0.00
C LYS A 533 -25.83 0.69 0.22
N ASN A 534 -24.91 1.64 0.20
CA ASN A 534 -23.50 1.45 0.48
C ASN A 534 -23.13 2.31 1.70
N GLU A 535 -22.91 1.66 2.82
CA GLU A 535 -22.72 2.30 4.12
C GLU A 535 -21.44 1.83 4.79
N GLN A 536 -20.86 2.68 5.64
CA GLN A 536 -19.80 2.28 6.55
C GLN A 536 -20.42 1.88 7.90
N VAL A 537 -20.04 0.72 8.42
CA VAL A 537 -20.56 0.18 9.69
C VAL A 537 -19.45 -0.34 10.58
N ASN A 538 -19.71 -0.43 11.88
CA ASN A 538 -18.83 -1.15 12.80
C ASN A 538 -19.28 -2.62 12.93
N ILE A 539 -18.35 -3.55 12.77
CA ILE A 539 -18.53 -4.95 13.17
C ILE A 539 -18.10 -5.05 14.65
N PRO A 540 -18.99 -5.36 15.59
CA PRO A 540 -18.71 -5.18 17.01
C PRO A 540 -17.57 -6.07 17.54
N ASN A 541 -17.56 -7.33 17.26
CA ASN A 541 -16.54 -8.27 17.71
C ASN A 541 -16.22 -9.24 16.59
N MET A 542 -14.97 -9.29 16.19
CA MET A 542 -14.52 -10.27 15.21
C MET A 542 -13.12 -10.77 15.51
N ARG A 543 -12.78 -11.90 14.90
CA ARG A 543 -11.39 -12.41 14.86
C ARG A 543 -10.96 -12.63 13.44
N ILE A 544 -9.68 -12.39 13.20
CA ILE A 544 -9.05 -12.75 11.93
C ILE A 544 -7.95 -13.76 12.26
N HIS A 545 -8.10 -14.97 11.72
CA HIS A 545 -7.10 -16.02 11.75
C HIS A 545 -6.35 -16.01 10.43
N ASN A 546 -5.03 -16.06 10.49
CA ASN A 546 -4.19 -16.04 9.31
C ASN A 546 -3.02 -17.01 9.48
N PHE A 547 -3.01 -18.02 8.63
CA PHE A 547 -1.90 -18.97 8.50
C PHE A 547 -1.21 -18.70 7.17
N ASN A 548 0.12 -18.62 7.17
CA ASN A 548 0.86 -18.30 5.96
C ASN A 548 2.22 -19.01 5.91
N VAL A 549 2.63 -19.34 4.68
CA VAL A 549 3.90 -20.00 4.38
C VAL A 549 4.50 -19.30 3.17
N GLY A 550 5.77 -18.97 3.26
CA GLY A 550 6.57 -18.45 2.16
C GLY A 550 7.86 -19.24 2.02
N MET A 551 8.19 -19.69 0.80
CA MET A 551 9.40 -20.48 0.57
C MET A 551 9.98 -20.25 -0.83
N PRO A 552 11.26 -19.89 -0.95
CA PRO A 552 11.98 -19.92 -2.20
C PRO A 552 12.42 -21.35 -2.50
N ILE A 553 12.18 -21.82 -3.71
CA ILE A 553 12.63 -23.10 -4.22
C ILE A 553 13.67 -22.79 -5.31
N PRO A 554 14.98 -22.89 -5.02
CA PRO A 554 16.00 -22.72 -6.04
C PRO A 554 15.88 -23.84 -7.06
N LEU A 555 15.80 -23.51 -8.37
CA LEU A 555 15.62 -24.53 -9.41
C LEU A 555 16.83 -25.48 -9.49
N MET A 556 17.99 -25.08 -8.97
CA MET A 556 19.16 -25.94 -8.85
C MET A 556 18.93 -27.17 -7.94
N ILE A 557 17.86 -27.19 -7.13
CA ILE A 557 17.51 -28.38 -6.30
C ILE A 557 17.28 -29.63 -7.13
N PHE A 558 16.92 -29.47 -8.41
CA PHE A 558 16.70 -30.57 -9.35
C PHE A 558 17.99 -31.07 -9.99
N THR A 559 19.11 -30.34 -9.85
CA THR A 559 20.38 -30.65 -10.53
C THR A 559 21.57 -30.75 -9.59
N THR A 560 21.43 -30.32 -8.34
CA THR A 560 22.54 -30.21 -7.37
C THR A 560 22.13 -30.85 -6.03
N PRO A 561 23.01 -31.64 -5.38
CA PRO A 561 22.72 -32.23 -4.07
C PRO A 561 22.41 -31.16 -3.01
N LEU A 562 21.47 -31.44 -2.11
CA LEU A 562 21.01 -30.53 -1.08
C LEU A 562 22.15 -30.02 -0.19
N SER A 563 23.15 -30.85 0.08
CA SER A 563 24.34 -30.50 0.89
C SER A 563 25.19 -29.40 0.25
N GLU A 564 25.19 -29.29 -1.07
CA GLU A 564 25.89 -28.24 -1.79
C GLU A 564 25.05 -26.99 -1.91
N ILE A 565 23.73 -27.12 -2.10
CA ILE A 565 22.78 -26.01 -2.14
C ILE A 565 22.82 -25.20 -0.83
N MET A 566 22.91 -25.89 0.30
CA MET A 566 22.98 -25.24 1.62
C MET A 566 24.26 -24.42 1.84
N LYS A 567 25.30 -24.64 1.04
CA LYS A 567 26.56 -23.88 1.08
C LYS A 567 26.52 -22.63 0.17
N VAL A 568 25.57 -22.57 -0.75
CA VAL A 568 25.45 -21.47 -1.71
C VAL A 568 24.84 -20.26 -1.00
N ASN A 569 25.53 -19.13 -1.03
CA ASN A 569 24.93 -17.86 -0.66
C ASN A 569 23.83 -17.54 -1.68
N PHE A 570 22.57 -17.58 -1.23
CA PHE A 570 21.42 -17.28 -2.07
C PHE A 570 21.51 -15.84 -2.58
N ASN A 571 21.89 -15.70 -3.84
CA ASN A 571 21.85 -14.42 -4.53
C ASN A 571 20.71 -14.46 -5.57
N PRO A 572 19.56 -13.82 -5.27
CA PRO A 572 18.41 -13.87 -6.16
C PRO A 572 18.70 -13.28 -7.56
N ASP A 573 19.72 -12.44 -7.71
CA ASP A 573 20.11 -11.90 -9.02
C ASP A 573 20.83 -12.91 -9.94
N LYS A 574 21.30 -14.03 -9.38
CA LYS A 574 22.11 -15.01 -10.10
C LYS A 574 21.52 -16.44 -10.11
N ILE A 575 20.45 -16.64 -9.34
CA ILE A 575 19.86 -17.96 -9.13
C ILE A 575 18.47 -18.01 -9.75
N ASN A 576 18.20 -19.07 -10.49
CA ASN A 576 16.85 -19.39 -10.95
C ASN A 576 16.07 -19.98 -9.78
N PHE A 577 14.90 -19.44 -9.49
CA PHE A 577 14.09 -19.91 -8.36
C PHE A 577 12.59 -19.72 -8.61
N LEU A 578 11.81 -20.51 -7.91
CA LEU A 578 10.37 -20.35 -7.74
C LEU A 578 10.12 -19.95 -6.28
N TYR A 579 9.53 -18.79 -6.06
CA TYR A 579 9.01 -18.41 -4.73
C TYR A 579 7.53 -18.79 -4.63
N VAL A 580 7.20 -19.55 -3.61
CA VAL A 580 5.82 -19.97 -3.32
C VAL A 580 5.38 -19.28 -2.05
N TYR A 581 4.31 -18.50 -2.13
CA TYR A 581 3.59 -18.02 -0.96
C TYR A 581 2.19 -18.63 -0.96
N ALA A 582 1.82 -19.24 0.16
CA ALA A 582 0.49 -19.78 0.39
C ALA A 582 -0.04 -19.27 1.73
N GLY A 583 -1.28 -18.84 1.76
CA GLY A 583 -1.94 -18.33 2.95
C GLY A 583 -3.38 -18.83 3.07
N TYR A 584 -3.85 -18.91 4.30
CA TYR A 584 -5.26 -19.13 4.62
C TYR A 584 -5.70 -18.08 5.62
N VAL A 585 -6.74 -17.32 5.27
CA VAL A 585 -7.30 -16.27 6.12
C VAL A 585 -8.76 -16.57 6.39
N LYS A 586 -9.19 -16.51 7.64
CA LYS A 586 -10.58 -16.64 8.05
C LYS A 586 -11.00 -15.46 8.92
N HIS A 587 -12.06 -14.79 8.52
CA HIS A 587 -12.76 -13.80 9.34
C HIS A 587 -13.84 -14.55 10.14
N GLU A 588 -13.79 -14.46 11.45
CA GLU A 588 -14.85 -14.95 12.32
C GLU A 588 -15.76 -13.78 12.71
N ILE A 589 -16.93 -13.75 12.14
CA ILE A 589 -17.99 -12.79 12.46
C ILE A 589 -19.19 -13.61 12.85
N LYS A 590 -19.65 -13.45 14.09
CA LYS A 590 -20.63 -14.33 14.73
C LYS A 590 -21.92 -14.49 13.92
N GLU A 591 -22.37 -13.42 13.30
CA GLU A 591 -23.69 -13.36 12.66
C GLU A 591 -23.69 -13.96 11.25
N ILE A 592 -22.55 -13.98 10.55
CA ILE A 592 -22.50 -14.38 9.13
C ILE A 592 -21.53 -15.51 8.81
N ASP A 593 -20.60 -15.83 9.72
CA ASP A 593 -19.55 -16.87 9.56
C ASP A 593 -18.98 -16.96 8.13
N PRO A 594 -18.22 -15.96 7.66
CA PRO A 594 -17.66 -15.98 6.33
C PRO A 594 -16.75 -17.18 6.12
N LYS A 595 -16.75 -17.76 4.93
CA LYS A 595 -15.81 -18.82 4.57
C LYS A 595 -14.38 -18.29 4.56
N GLY A 596 -13.41 -19.13 4.93
CA GLY A 596 -12.02 -18.79 4.81
C GLY A 596 -11.57 -18.67 3.34
N MET A 597 -10.52 -17.91 3.10
CA MET A 597 -9.93 -17.73 1.78
C MET A 597 -8.51 -18.29 1.73
N PHE A 598 -8.19 -19.02 0.66
CA PHE A 598 -6.82 -19.41 0.33
C PHE A 598 -6.22 -18.37 -0.62
N ILE A 599 -4.95 -18.06 -0.37
CA ILE A 599 -4.14 -17.13 -1.13
C ILE A 599 -2.98 -17.92 -1.71
N LEU A 600 -2.72 -17.79 -2.99
CA LEU A 600 -1.54 -18.34 -3.64
C LEU A 600 -0.85 -17.26 -4.46
N ASN A 601 0.43 -17.07 -4.21
CA ASN A 601 1.30 -16.24 -5.05
C ASN A 601 2.51 -17.09 -5.45
N LEU A 602 2.76 -17.18 -6.74
CA LEU A 602 3.89 -17.87 -7.34
C LEU A 602 4.74 -16.86 -8.11
N MET A 603 6.01 -16.76 -7.79
CA MET A 603 6.94 -15.92 -8.52
C MET A 603 8.12 -16.79 -9.02
N ALA A 604 8.28 -16.90 -10.33
CA ALA A 604 9.42 -17.57 -10.94
C ALA A 604 10.39 -16.53 -11.52
N GLN A 605 11.67 -16.71 -11.24
CA GLN A 605 12.75 -15.97 -11.87
C GLN A 605 13.68 -16.92 -12.59
N ILE A 606 13.96 -16.62 -13.86
CA ILE A 606 14.83 -17.41 -14.73
C ILE A 606 15.80 -16.49 -15.47
N MET A 607 17.08 -16.80 -15.39
CA MET A 607 18.11 -16.15 -16.19
C MET A 607 18.20 -16.84 -17.53
N LEU A 608 17.85 -16.12 -18.58
CA LEU A 608 17.94 -16.55 -19.97
C LEU A 608 19.35 -16.24 -20.53
N PRO A 609 19.72 -16.80 -21.69
CA PRO A 609 20.95 -16.41 -22.40
C PRO A 609 21.08 -14.90 -22.58
N SER A 610 22.30 -14.42 -22.68
CA SER A 610 22.62 -12.98 -22.82
C SER A 610 22.20 -12.12 -21.63
N GLU A 611 22.16 -12.70 -20.44
CA GLU A 611 21.84 -12.00 -19.16
C GLU A 611 20.44 -11.36 -19.17
N ILE A 612 19.50 -11.91 -19.92
CA ILE A 612 18.10 -11.49 -19.87
C ILE A 612 17.44 -12.17 -18.66
N LYS A 613 16.91 -11.38 -17.75
CA LYS A 613 16.15 -11.87 -16.61
C LYS A 613 14.67 -11.95 -16.97
N MET A 614 14.09 -13.14 -16.93
CA MET A 614 12.66 -13.37 -17.03
C MET A 614 12.07 -13.53 -15.65
N THR A 615 10.99 -12.83 -15.38
CA THR A 615 10.21 -12.98 -14.13
C THR A 615 8.75 -13.18 -14.48
N ALA A 616 8.16 -14.26 -13.96
CA ALA A 616 6.74 -14.55 -14.05
C ALA A 616 6.12 -14.49 -12.65
N ASN A 617 4.99 -13.82 -12.51
CA ASN A 617 4.25 -13.73 -11.25
C ASN A 617 2.79 -14.14 -11.47
N TYR A 618 2.30 -15.08 -10.64
CA TYR A 618 0.91 -15.50 -10.63
C TYR A 618 0.34 -15.30 -9.23
N ASN A 619 -0.78 -14.62 -9.15
CA ASN A 619 -1.49 -14.36 -7.90
C ASN A 619 -2.96 -14.75 -8.03
N VAL A 620 -3.51 -15.36 -6.99
CA VAL A 620 -4.92 -15.74 -6.96
C VAL A 620 -5.43 -15.92 -5.53
N LEU A 621 -6.66 -15.49 -5.28
CA LEU A 621 -7.44 -15.86 -4.10
C LEU A 621 -8.49 -16.90 -4.49
N SER A 622 -8.79 -17.81 -3.57
CA SER A 622 -9.71 -18.90 -3.84
C SER A 622 -11.12 -18.40 -4.17
N LYS A 623 -11.85 -19.17 -4.97
CA LYS A 623 -13.29 -19.04 -5.12
C LYS A 623 -13.99 -19.21 -3.77
N LYS A 624 -15.10 -18.51 -3.55
CA LYS A 624 -15.87 -18.50 -2.30
C LYS A 624 -15.08 -17.95 -1.11
N ALA A 625 -14.10 -17.07 -1.37
CA ALA A 625 -13.39 -16.35 -0.33
C ALA A 625 -14.31 -15.36 0.38
N GLY A 626 -14.45 -15.52 1.69
CA GLY A 626 -15.25 -14.64 2.54
C GLY A 626 -14.39 -13.61 3.27
N PHE A 627 -14.76 -12.34 3.18
CA PHE A 627 -14.10 -11.26 3.90
C PHE A 627 -15.11 -10.18 4.30
N TYR A 628 -15.14 -9.85 5.57
CA TYR A 628 -16.18 -8.99 6.16
C TYR A 628 -17.57 -9.42 5.69
N TYR A 629 -18.33 -8.52 5.12
CA TYR A 629 -19.68 -8.75 4.60
C TYR A 629 -19.72 -9.20 3.13
N PHE A 630 -18.61 -9.71 2.57
CA PHE A 630 -18.54 -10.12 1.17
C PHE A 630 -18.08 -11.57 1.02
N GLU A 631 -18.55 -12.22 -0.03
CA GLU A 631 -18.09 -13.54 -0.48
C GLU A 631 -17.84 -13.50 -2.00
N SER A 632 -16.69 -14.03 -2.44
CA SER A 632 -16.33 -14.05 -3.86
C SER A 632 -17.03 -15.20 -4.60
N GLU A 633 -17.53 -14.95 -5.81
CA GLU A 633 -18.15 -15.98 -6.63
C GLU A 633 -17.17 -16.79 -7.46
N ARG A 634 -16.07 -16.19 -7.84
CA ARG A 634 -15.01 -16.80 -8.65
C ARG A 634 -13.66 -16.56 -8.00
N PRO A 635 -12.56 -17.17 -8.51
CA PRO A 635 -11.24 -16.78 -8.07
C PRO A 635 -11.08 -15.26 -8.14
N PHE A 636 -10.61 -14.67 -7.06
CA PHE A 636 -10.56 -13.23 -6.88
C PHE A 636 -9.12 -12.76 -7.03
N ASN A 637 -8.91 -11.59 -7.66
CA ASN A 637 -7.59 -11.03 -7.92
C ASN A 637 -6.64 -12.02 -8.66
N GLU A 638 -7.21 -12.85 -9.54
CA GLU A 638 -6.42 -13.76 -10.36
C GLU A 638 -5.66 -12.96 -11.43
N ARG A 639 -4.34 -13.08 -11.44
CA ARG A 639 -3.48 -12.28 -12.31
C ARG A 639 -2.20 -13.03 -12.66
N PHE A 640 -1.79 -12.96 -13.92
CA PHE A 640 -0.51 -13.44 -14.39
C PHE A 640 0.27 -12.33 -15.09
N ASP A 641 1.48 -12.04 -14.60
CA ASP A 641 2.38 -11.02 -15.11
C ASP A 641 3.67 -11.65 -15.62
N LEU A 642 4.23 -11.12 -16.70
CA LEU A 642 5.50 -11.54 -17.26
C LEU A 642 6.37 -10.31 -17.56
N THR A 643 7.64 -10.36 -17.14
CA THR A 643 8.62 -9.29 -17.33
C THR A 643 9.93 -9.85 -17.85
N PHE A 644 10.50 -9.22 -18.87
CA PHE A 644 11.86 -9.44 -19.33
C PHE A 644 12.66 -8.17 -19.09
N SER A 645 13.81 -8.30 -18.46
CA SER A 645 14.70 -7.18 -18.18
C SER A 645 16.14 -7.47 -18.53
N LYS A 646 16.86 -6.45 -18.97
CA LYS A 646 18.29 -6.54 -19.27
C LYS A 646 19.01 -5.28 -18.86
N LYS A 647 20.23 -5.45 -18.32
CA LYS A 647 21.13 -4.37 -17.95
C LYS A 647 22.12 -4.10 -19.08
N PHE A 648 22.36 -2.82 -19.34
CA PHE A 648 23.30 -2.32 -20.35
C PHE A 648 24.23 -1.28 -19.74
N LEU A 649 25.27 -0.90 -20.46
CA LEU A 649 26.20 0.16 -20.08
C LEU A 649 26.84 -0.04 -18.69
N ASN A 650 27.34 -1.23 -18.41
CA ASN A 650 27.85 -1.62 -17.10
C ASN A 650 26.84 -1.37 -15.97
N GLU A 651 25.64 -1.92 -16.12
CA GLU A 651 24.51 -1.84 -15.18
C GLU A 651 23.93 -0.43 -14.95
N LYS A 652 24.28 0.54 -15.79
CA LYS A 652 23.78 1.91 -15.67
C LYS A 652 22.44 2.13 -16.33
N LEU A 653 22.12 1.35 -17.33
CA LEU A 653 20.85 1.36 -18.04
C LEU A 653 20.15 0.02 -17.85
N THR A 654 18.98 0.04 -17.25
CA THR A 654 18.08 -1.11 -17.22
C THR A 654 16.91 -0.85 -18.15
N VAL A 655 16.65 -1.80 -19.04
CA VAL A 655 15.50 -1.81 -19.95
C VAL A 655 14.67 -3.02 -19.60
N SER A 656 13.36 -2.82 -19.44
CA SER A 656 12.42 -3.92 -19.22
C SER A 656 11.24 -3.83 -20.18
N VAL A 657 10.75 -4.98 -20.61
CA VAL A 657 9.51 -5.14 -21.37
C VAL A 657 8.62 -6.06 -20.56
N TYR A 658 7.36 -5.71 -20.44
CA TYR A 658 6.45 -6.46 -19.57
C TYR A 658 5.02 -6.52 -20.11
N GLY A 659 4.32 -7.56 -19.68
CA GLY A 659 2.88 -7.69 -19.83
C GLY A 659 2.27 -8.02 -18.48
N ASN A 660 1.28 -7.26 -18.09
CA ASN A 660 0.53 -7.46 -16.84
C ASN A 660 -0.84 -8.04 -17.18
N ASP A 661 -1.35 -8.91 -16.27
CA ASP A 661 -2.64 -9.60 -16.39
C ASP A 661 -2.85 -10.21 -17.79
N LEU A 662 -1.84 -10.96 -18.25
CA LEU A 662 -1.80 -11.50 -19.63
C LEU A 662 -3.05 -12.30 -19.99
N PHE A 663 -3.69 -12.95 -19.04
CA PHE A 663 -4.90 -13.73 -19.25
C PHE A 663 -6.19 -12.92 -19.10
N ASN A 664 -6.09 -11.63 -18.72
CA ASN A 664 -7.22 -10.74 -18.47
C ASN A 664 -8.23 -11.32 -17.47
N THR A 665 -7.70 -11.92 -16.39
CA THR A 665 -8.47 -12.67 -15.40
C THR A 665 -8.81 -11.85 -14.15
N GLN A 666 -8.18 -10.68 -14.00
CA GLN A 666 -8.43 -9.83 -12.84
C GLN A 666 -9.82 -9.19 -12.92
N VAL A 667 -10.79 -9.88 -12.35
CA VAL A 667 -12.20 -9.49 -12.28
C VAL A 667 -12.68 -9.65 -10.84
N THR A 668 -13.43 -8.68 -10.35
CA THR A 668 -14.10 -8.73 -9.04
C THR A 668 -15.53 -9.20 -9.24
N GLN A 669 -15.90 -10.31 -8.61
CA GLN A 669 -17.28 -10.80 -8.53
C GLN A 669 -17.59 -11.19 -7.09
N LEU A 670 -18.45 -10.42 -6.44
CA LEU A 670 -18.74 -10.55 -5.02
C LEU A 670 -20.24 -10.58 -4.79
N HIS A 671 -20.65 -11.29 -3.74
CA HIS A 671 -21.95 -11.12 -3.11
C HIS A 671 -21.75 -10.47 -1.75
N SER A 672 -22.55 -9.46 -1.45
CA SER A 672 -22.65 -8.97 -0.08
C SER A 672 -23.49 -9.92 0.77
N ARG A 673 -23.21 -9.95 2.08
CA ARG A 673 -23.93 -10.73 3.09
C ARG A 673 -24.39 -9.80 4.20
N PRO A 674 -25.35 -8.90 3.93
CA PRO A 674 -25.81 -7.94 4.92
C PRO A 674 -26.60 -8.65 6.04
N LEU A 675 -26.56 -8.07 7.25
CA LEU A 675 -27.36 -8.55 8.38
C LEU A 675 -28.84 -8.19 8.21
N VAL A 676 -29.11 -7.08 7.53
CA VAL A 676 -30.44 -6.56 7.23
C VAL A 676 -30.50 -6.18 5.76
N GLY A 677 -31.63 -6.42 5.12
CA GLY A 677 -31.80 -6.20 3.68
C GLY A 677 -31.38 -7.41 2.83
N ASN A 678 -31.38 -7.24 1.53
CA ASN A 678 -31.04 -8.29 0.59
C ASN A 678 -29.57 -8.22 0.19
N SER A 679 -29.00 -9.36 -0.18
CA SER A 679 -27.67 -9.45 -0.76
C SER A 679 -27.61 -8.71 -2.09
N VAL A 680 -26.48 -8.12 -2.40
CA VAL A 680 -26.16 -7.44 -3.66
C VAL A 680 -25.03 -8.18 -4.36
N PHE A 681 -25.24 -8.51 -5.62
CA PHE A 681 -24.18 -8.98 -6.50
C PHE A 681 -23.42 -7.80 -7.07
N LEU A 682 -22.10 -7.93 -7.04
CA LEU A 682 -21.19 -6.93 -7.52
C LEU A 682 -20.23 -7.51 -8.54
N TYR A 683 -20.19 -6.93 -9.72
CA TYR A 683 -19.22 -7.22 -10.76
C TYR A 683 -18.44 -5.97 -11.11
N ASN A 684 -17.09 -6.06 -11.08
CA ASN A 684 -16.21 -5.01 -11.56
C ASN A 684 -15.09 -5.59 -12.39
N LYS A 685 -14.82 -4.94 -13.51
CA LYS A 685 -13.67 -5.21 -14.33
C LYS A 685 -13.02 -3.90 -14.75
N THR A 686 -11.75 -3.76 -14.45
CA THR A 686 -10.89 -2.68 -14.96
C THR A 686 -10.00 -3.23 -16.07
N ASP A 687 -9.49 -2.36 -16.93
CA ASP A 687 -8.54 -2.66 -17.99
C ASP A 687 -7.14 -2.97 -17.43
N THR A 688 -7.01 -4.09 -16.72
CA THR A 688 -5.78 -4.49 -16.02
C THR A 688 -4.72 -5.08 -16.94
N ARG A 689 -5.14 -5.68 -18.07
CA ARG A 689 -4.22 -6.19 -19.08
C ARG A 689 -3.55 -5.05 -19.83
N ASN A 690 -2.24 -4.95 -19.67
CA ASN A 690 -1.45 -3.94 -20.35
C ASN A 690 -0.07 -4.47 -20.73
N PHE A 691 0.51 -3.88 -21.77
CA PHE A 691 1.86 -4.15 -22.24
C PHE A 691 2.67 -2.87 -22.16
N GLY A 692 3.92 -2.98 -21.77
CA GLY A 692 4.73 -1.78 -21.60
C GLY A 692 6.24 -2.05 -21.63
N PHE A 693 6.96 -0.95 -21.62
CA PHE A 693 8.41 -0.95 -21.42
C PHE A 693 8.81 0.11 -20.40
N SER A 694 9.89 -0.14 -19.72
CA SER A 694 10.48 0.81 -18.78
C SER A 694 11.98 0.98 -19.01
N ILE A 695 12.45 2.17 -18.71
CA ILE A 695 13.85 2.55 -18.81
C ILE A 695 14.25 3.19 -17.48
N ASN A 696 15.36 2.70 -16.92
CA ASN A 696 16.02 3.33 -15.77
C ASN A 696 17.46 3.62 -16.15
N TYR A 697 17.83 4.89 -16.20
CA TYR A 697 19.18 5.31 -16.55
C TYR A 697 19.85 6.08 -15.41
N LYS A 698 20.95 5.53 -14.91
CA LYS A 698 21.77 6.13 -13.86
C LYS A 698 23.02 6.77 -14.48
N ILE A 699 23.14 8.07 -14.39
CA ILE A 699 24.35 8.78 -14.81
C ILE A 699 25.48 8.40 -13.86
N PRO A 700 26.60 7.88 -14.37
CA PRO A 700 27.68 7.38 -13.53
C PRO A 700 28.42 8.50 -12.79
N THR A 701 28.85 8.18 -11.59
CA THR A 701 29.60 9.08 -10.72
C THR A 701 30.94 8.47 -10.31
N LYS A 702 31.97 9.29 -10.15
CA LYS A 702 33.32 8.81 -9.84
C LYS A 702 33.57 8.57 -8.34
N ASN A 703 32.89 9.30 -7.46
CA ASN A 703 33.12 9.22 -6.00
C ASN A 703 31.81 8.91 -5.25
N LYS A 704 31.79 7.91 -4.41
CA LYS A 704 30.62 7.54 -3.59
C LYS A 704 30.87 7.92 -2.13
N LEU A 705 29.95 8.70 -1.54
CA LEU A 705 29.87 8.88 -0.09
C LEU A 705 29.14 7.71 0.56
N ALA A 706 29.36 7.54 1.87
CA ALA A 706 28.56 6.61 2.65
C ALA A 706 27.06 6.98 2.56
N LYS A 707 26.21 5.96 2.54
CA LYS A 707 24.75 6.16 2.55
C LYS A 707 24.33 6.87 3.82
N GLU A 708 23.47 7.86 3.69
CA GLU A 708 22.81 8.43 4.85
C GLU A 708 21.83 7.42 5.46
N ASP A 709 21.73 7.47 6.79
CA ASP A 709 20.80 6.58 7.50
C ASP A 709 19.34 6.98 7.19
N ALA A 710 18.65 6.12 6.49
CA ALA A 710 17.26 6.35 6.10
C ALA A 710 16.27 6.34 7.30
N ASN A 711 16.74 5.89 8.47
CA ASN A 711 15.89 5.81 9.67
C ASN A 711 15.63 7.16 10.35
N ILE A 712 16.11 8.23 9.76
CA ILE A 712 15.99 9.56 10.31
C ILE A 712 14.57 10.11 10.33
N LEU A 713 13.69 9.60 9.49
CA LEU A 713 12.36 10.15 9.30
C LEU A 713 11.24 9.19 9.72
N LYS A 714 11.48 8.46 10.81
CA LYS A 714 10.39 7.68 11.41
C LYS A 714 9.33 8.62 11.97
N GLN A 715 8.12 8.50 11.63
CA GLN A 715 7.09 9.15 11.97
C GLN A 715 5.84 9.19 12.20
N THR A 716 5.13 9.82 12.38
CA THR A 716 4.03 10.49 12.97
C THR A 716 2.74 9.75 12.79
N ASN A 717 1.87 10.02 13.62
CA ASN A 717 0.57 9.50 13.65
C ASN A 717 -0.22 9.80 12.50
N GLN A 718 -0.97 8.92 12.02
CA GLN A 718 -1.98 9.24 11.30
C GLN A 718 -2.85 8.28 10.87
N THR A 719 -3.93 8.44 10.77
CA THR A 719 -4.90 7.50 10.41
C THR A 719 -5.98 8.03 9.57
N ASP A 720 -6.05 9.32 9.51
CA ASP A 720 -7.13 9.85 8.78
C ASP A 720 -6.77 10.20 7.40
N ASN A 721 -7.45 9.57 6.55
CA ASN A 721 -7.47 9.87 5.18
C ASN A 721 -8.28 11.12 4.93
N ASN A 722 -7.98 11.79 3.89
CA ASN A 722 -8.66 12.98 3.47
C ASN A 722 -10.13 12.89 3.60
N GLY A 723 -10.66 13.85 4.26
CA GLY A 723 -12.05 14.07 4.30
C GLY A 723 -12.62 14.74 3.07
N GLY A 724 -12.07 14.53 1.92
CA GLY A 724 -12.73 14.94 0.69
C GLY A 724 -14.00 14.13 0.45
N VAL A 725 -14.88 14.61 -0.38
CA VAL A 725 -15.89 13.75 -0.99
C VAL A 725 -15.11 12.67 -1.72
N VAL A 726 -15.19 11.47 -1.22
CA VAL A 726 -14.67 10.32 -1.96
C VAL A 726 -15.56 10.23 -3.19
N PRO A 727 -15.01 10.36 -4.42
CA PRO A 727 -15.74 9.89 -5.57
C PRO A 727 -16.16 8.47 -5.26
N PRO A 728 -17.33 7.99 -5.68
CA PRO A 728 -17.73 6.65 -5.36
C PRO A 728 -16.56 5.77 -5.67
N THR A 729 -16.08 5.04 -4.66
CA THR A 729 -15.46 3.79 -4.94
C THR A 729 -16.52 3.06 -5.70
N GLN A 730 -16.51 3.25 -7.00
CA GLN A 730 -17.33 2.39 -7.80
C GLN A 730 -16.97 1.00 -7.35
N PRO A 731 -17.95 0.24 -7.00
CA PRO A 731 -17.77 -1.05 -6.42
C PRO A 731 -16.83 -1.89 -7.21
#